data_a23349174c295c16b42eb4e4df47b54f
#
_entry.id   a23349174c295c16b42eb4e4df47b54f
#
_cell.length_a   1.000
_cell.length_b   1.000
_cell.length_c   1.000
_cell.angle_alpha   90.00
_cell.angle_beta   90.00
_cell.angle_gamma   90.00
#
_symmetry.space_group_name_H-M   'P 1'
#
loop_
_entity.id
_entity.type
_entity.pdbx_description
1 polymer ?
#
loop_
_entity_poly.entity_id
_entity_poly.type
_entity_poly.pdbx_seq_one_letter_code
_entity_poly.pdbx_strand_id
1 'polypeptide(L)'
;MKNIYLLIGLLSVALMAGCGKAQTEVVSLNVEMQENPQGVAATHPRFSWQIRSALSDVVQLSYQIQVASSENDLKKEQNLLWDSGVVESDLSVLIPYAGEKLLSRKSYFWRVKVITNKGETAWSNTGHWNMALLDKAEWQARWIGEDSLSNPEETMKGNTRLAARYLRKPFTAGRQVKRAMLYISGLGSYEAYLNGDKVSDDVFAPTVSWYPERVYYNVYDVTSLARKGDNLLAVKLGNGRYFGMRESPTQLFGLPRLLAQLELEYGDGTSDLIVSDASWKVTSKGPIIANNEFDGEEYDARLEIKEWNRAGFDDSLWQPVDLMAEPGGELTAQPNPNIRVMEEIAPAGITELADGRYILDMGQNMVGWLRMTNLKGKKDQPVTFRFAELLNPDSTLYLANIRSAKVTDRYIPSVDGLFSWEPSFVYHGFRFVEITGLAEKPALQNFTGRVIYDQMETTGSFETNNEIINRTFKNAYWGIRGNYRGMPTDCPQRDERQGWLGDRATGCFGEAFVFNNAHLYAKWLQDIEDSQSPEGSVSVVSPRYWTIYNDDVTWPAAWFYVAKMLWQQYGDTAPIFRHYASMKHYLERIQQVSMQDYIITKDTYGDWCMPPERQELIHSADPSRKTAGPVLSTTMYYSLLNLMVEFAELTNNREDVPGFLELAGKIRDAYNRTYFNADSARYDNNTVTANILSLQLGLAPEESKAALFENIVQKTEVDFGGHVSTGVLGIQQLMRGLTQHGNVDLAYKIATNTTYPSWGYMIEKGATTIWELWNGDTADPAMNSANHVMLLGDLLIWYYEDLAGIKNHPGSVAYKKLLMEPHFPEGLSHVKASYDSVYGEIRSEWSKTGDSFDWEISIPANTSAIVRLPREMHITTPAGEGVRSVNQTDTAIEIELGSGTYHLMGNS
;
A
#
# COMPACT_ATOMS: atom_id res chain seq x y z
N MET A 1 37.21 -11.33 -18.41
CA MET A 1 35.96 -10.58 -18.62
C MET A 1 35.82 -9.36 -17.67
N LYS A 2 36.91 -8.60 -17.48
CA LYS A 2 36.89 -7.39 -16.61
C LYS A 2 37.16 -6.08 -17.37
N ASN A 3 37.32 -6.14 -18.72
CA ASN A 3 37.71 -4.96 -19.51
C ASN A 3 36.67 -4.53 -20.57
N ILE A 4 35.40 -5.00 -20.48
CA ILE A 4 34.34 -4.60 -21.42
C ILE A 4 33.37 -3.57 -20.80
N TYR A 5 33.32 -3.46 -19.46
CA TYR A 5 32.43 -2.51 -18.79
C TYR A 5 33.01 -1.07 -18.65
N LEU A 6 34.29 -0.87 -18.92
CA LEU A 6 34.92 0.45 -18.85
C LEU A 6 34.85 1.24 -20.17
N LEU A 7 34.46 0.62 -21.30
CA LEU A 7 34.34 1.31 -22.57
C LEU A 7 32.91 1.78 -22.89
N ILE A 8 31.91 1.27 -22.18
CA ILE A 8 30.50 1.70 -22.37
C ILE A 8 30.19 2.95 -21.52
N GLY A 9 30.91 3.15 -20.41
CA GLY A 9 30.76 4.34 -19.55
C GLY A 9 31.36 5.63 -20.10
N LEU A 10 32.26 5.56 -21.08
CA LEU A 10 32.93 6.73 -21.66
C LEU A 10 32.33 7.18 -23.01
N LEU A 11 31.45 6.39 -23.63
CA LEU A 11 30.75 6.79 -24.85
C LEU A 11 29.40 7.48 -24.58
N SER A 12 28.89 7.43 -23.36
CA SER A 12 27.63 8.09 -22.97
C SER A 12 27.78 9.58 -22.62
N VAL A 13 29.00 10.07 -22.44
CA VAL A 13 29.28 11.48 -22.08
C VAL A 13 29.57 12.37 -23.29
N ALA A 14 29.82 11.81 -24.46
CA ALA A 14 30.24 12.58 -25.65
C ALA A 14 29.13 12.88 -26.66
N LEU A 15 27.87 12.54 -26.40
CA LEU A 15 26.74 12.79 -27.32
C LEU A 15 25.66 13.76 -26.76
N MET A 16 26.00 14.53 -25.75
CA MET A 16 25.11 15.54 -25.15
C MET A 16 25.53 16.99 -25.39
N ALA A 17 26.19 17.23 -26.48
CA ALA A 17 26.47 18.64 -26.90
C ALA A 17 25.73 18.92 -28.22
N GLY A 18 24.46 19.33 -28.11
CA GLY A 18 23.78 19.81 -29.33
C GLY A 18 22.25 19.78 -29.30
N CYS A 19 21.63 20.10 -28.16
CA CYS A 19 20.27 20.70 -28.10
C CYS A 19 20.18 21.39 -26.75
N GLY A 20 19.99 22.67 -26.71
CA GLY A 20 19.80 23.42 -25.47
C GLY A 20 18.57 22.83 -24.75
N LYS A 21 18.81 21.96 -23.76
CA LYS A 21 17.71 21.50 -22.89
C LYS A 21 17.08 22.73 -22.25
N ALA A 22 15.76 22.79 -22.29
CA ALA A 22 15.04 23.81 -21.54
C ALA A 22 15.53 23.77 -20.09
N GLN A 23 15.91 24.92 -19.53
CA GLN A 23 16.40 24.98 -18.16
C GLN A 23 15.32 24.59 -17.14
N THR A 24 14.06 24.70 -17.53
CA THR A 24 12.88 24.35 -16.73
C THR A 24 11.85 23.65 -17.64
N GLU A 25 11.31 22.53 -17.20
CA GLU A 25 10.33 21.72 -17.93
C GLU A 25 9.25 21.16 -17.01
N VAL A 26 8.08 20.88 -17.57
CA VAL A 26 6.98 20.19 -16.88
C VAL A 26 7.11 18.68 -17.13
N VAL A 27 7.02 17.90 -16.07
CA VAL A 27 7.16 16.42 -16.09
C VAL A 27 6.09 15.77 -15.23
N SER A 28 6.04 14.44 -15.19
CA SER A 28 5.17 13.62 -14.30
C SER A 28 3.71 14.04 -14.39
N LEU A 29 3.12 13.92 -15.59
CA LEU A 29 1.72 14.28 -15.83
C LEU A 29 0.77 13.20 -15.29
N ASN A 30 -0.04 13.57 -14.32
CA ASN A 30 -0.99 12.63 -13.69
C ASN A 30 -2.44 13.11 -13.80
N VAL A 31 -3.34 12.15 -13.95
CA VAL A 31 -4.79 12.32 -13.80
C VAL A 31 -5.24 11.44 -12.64
N GLU A 32 -5.91 12.02 -11.63
CA GLU A 32 -6.25 11.31 -10.39
C GLU A 32 -5.01 10.60 -9.79
N MET A 33 -3.85 11.27 -9.78
CA MET A 33 -2.57 10.79 -9.26
C MET A 33 -1.98 9.55 -9.99
N GLN A 34 -2.47 9.23 -11.20
CA GLN A 34 -1.97 8.13 -12.04
C GLN A 34 -1.50 8.65 -13.40
N GLU A 35 -0.43 8.06 -13.91
CA GLU A 35 0.03 8.34 -15.26
C GLU A 35 -0.85 7.58 -16.26
N ASN A 36 -1.50 8.31 -17.17
CA ASN A 36 -2.34 7.77 -18.25
C ASN A 36 -3.35 6.69 -17.79
N PRO A 37 -4.20 6.96 -16.79
CA PRO A 37 -5.08 5.96 -16.18
C PRO A 37 -6.16 5.45 -17.14
N GLN A 38 -6.53 4.18 -16.95
CA GLN A 38 -7.62 3.53 -17.66
C GLN A 38 -8.83 3.40 -16.72
N GLY A 39 -10.03 3.74 -17.26
CA GLY A 39 -11.25 3.57 -16.48
C GLY A 39 -11.51 4.65 -15.42
N VAL A 40 -11.17 5.90 -15.70
CA VAL A 40 -11.46 7.01 -14.79
C VAL A 40 -12.97 7.22 -14.66
N ALA A 41 -13.51 7.09 -13.46
CA ALA A 41 -14.93 7.30 -13.17
C ALA A 41 -15.26 8.75 -12.74
N ALA A 42 -14.26 9.53 -12.35
CA ALA A 42 -14.44 10.93 -11.95
C ALA A 42 -14.89 11.78 -13.14
N THR A 43 -16.05 12.43 -13.03
CA THR A 43 -16.57 13.34 -14.07
C THR A 43 -15.83 14.68 -14.14
N HIS A 44 -15.11 15.01 -13.07
CA HIS A 44 -14.22 16.18 -12.96
C HIS A 44 -12.86 15.66 -12.45
N PRO A 45 -12.08 14.92 -13.29
CA PRO A 45 -10.81 14.37 -12.86
C PRO A 45 -9.82 15.50 -12.52
N ARG A 46 -8.87 15.18 -11.64
CA ARG A 46 -7.90 16.16 -11.13
C ARG A 46 -6.54 15.92 -11.75
N PHE A 47 -5.90 17.00 -12.18
CA PHE A 47 -4.59 17.00 -12.83
C PHE A 47 -3.47 17.35 -11.86
N SER A 48 -2.34 16.67 -12.01
CA SER A 48 -1.12 17.02 -11.29
C SER A 48 0.08 16.95 -12.22
N TRP A 49 1.09 17.79 -11.93
CA TRP A 49 2.36 17.81 -12.64
C TRP A 49 3.49 18.23 -11.73
N GLN A 50 4.70 17.83 -12.09
CA GLN A 50 5.91 18.29 -11.44
C GLN A 50 6.68 19.24 -12.36
N ILE A 51 7.51 20.08 -11.76
CA ILE A 51 8.42 20.97 -12.45
C ILE A 51 9.85 20.50 -12.19
N ARG A 52 10.58 20.24 -13.26
CA ARG A 52 12.01 19.92 -13.18
C ARG A 52 12.81 21.13 -13.65
N SER A 53 13.80 21.56 -12.87
CA SER A 53 14.67 22.67 -13.23
C SER A 53 16.09 22.46 -12.76
N ALA A 54 17.05 22.95 -13.55
CA ALA A 54 18.45 23.07 -13.14
C ALA A 54 18.73 24.40 -12.41
N LEU A 55 17.74 25.29 -12.33
CA LEU A 55 17.85 26.57 -11.64
C LEU A 55 17.36 26.45 -10.19
N SER A 56 17.90 27.30 -9.34
CA SER A 56 17.43 27.46 -7.95
C SER A 56 16.29 28.48 -7.86
N ASP A 57 15.52 28.39 -6.77
CA ASP A 57 14.40 29.27 -6.43
C ASP A 57 13.35 29.38 -7.56
N VAL A 58 12.99 28.24 -8.13
CA VAL A 58 11.96 28.16 -9.18
C VAL A 58 10.59 28.03 -8.53
N VAL A 59 9.71 28.99 -8.81
CA VAL A 59 8.34 29.06 -8.31
C VAL A 59 7.40 29.21 -9.49
N GLN A 60 6.37 28.39 -9.55
CA GLN A 60 5.26 28.58 -10.50
C GLN A 60 4.46 29.82 -10.10
N LEU A 61 4.20 30.70 -11.03
CA LEU A 61 3.36 31.90 -10.88
C LEU A 61 1.97 31.68 -11.48
N SER A 62 1.91 30.92 -12.60
CA SER A 62 0.66 30.58 -13.26
C SER A 62 0.82 29.33 -14.11
N TYR A 63 -0.31 28.76 -14.53
CA TYR A 63 -0.37 27.63 -15.44
C TYR A 63 -1.45 27.84 -16.51
N GLN A 64 -1.37 27.07 -17.58
CA GLN A 64 -2.45 26.89 -18.56
C GLN A 64 -2.58 25.41 -18.90
N ILE A 65 -3.80 24.86 -18.75
CA ILE A 65 -4.15 23.47 -19.10
C ILE A 65 -5.02 23.49 -20.35
N GLN A 66 -4.74 22.58 -21.28
CA GLN A 66 -5.60 22.29 -22.42
C GLN A 66 -6.01 20.82 -22.46
N VAL A 67 -7.28 20.56 -22.78
CA VAL A 67 -7.85 19.22 -22.91
C VAL A 67 -8.61 19.11 -24.23
N ALA A 68 -8.42 17.99 -24.95
CA ALA A 68 -9.10 17.69 -26.20
C ALA A 68 -9.48 16.20 -26.29
N SER A 69 -10.38 15.86 -27.21
CA SER A 69 -10.78 14.49 -27.52
C SER A 69 -9.81 13.74 -28.44
N SER A 70 -8.81 14.43 -28.99
CA SER A 70 -7.75 13.82 -29.77
C SER A 70 -6.42 14.55 -29.58
N GLU A 71 -5.33 13.82 -29.68
CA GLU A 71 -3.98 14.41 -29.63
C GLU A 71 -3.74 15.41 -30.77
N ASN A 72 -4.35 15.17 -31.93
CA ASN A 72 -4.24 16.08 -33.09
C ASN A 72 -4.92 17.43 -32.83
N ASP A 73 -6.13 17.41 -32.24
CA ASP A 73 -6.84 18.65 -31.88
C ASP A 73 -6.08 19.43 -30.82
N LEU A 74 -5.53 18.72 -29.84
CA LEU A 74 -4.69 19.32 -28.79
C LEU A 74 -3.45 20.01 -29.37
N LYS A 75 -2.72 19.33 -30.30
CA LYS A 75 -1.53 19.90 -30.96
C LYS A 75 -1.85 21.11 -31.84
N LYS A 76 -3.03 21.13 -32.47
CA LYS A 76 -3.47 22.22 -33.35
C LYS A 76 -4.23 23.32 -32.60
N GLU A 77 -4.48 23.16 -31.32
CA GLU A 77 -5.28 24.07 -30.49
C GLU A 77 -6.69 24.30 -31.06
N GLN A 78 -7.32 23.21 -31.53
CA GLN A 78 -8.64 23.21 -32.12
C GLN A 78 -9.58 22.27 -31.40
N ASN A 79 -10.88 22.59 -31.40
CA ASN A 79 -11.90 21.73 -30.75
C ASN A 79 -11.52 21.33 -29.32
N LEU A 80 -10.93 22.27 -28.57
CA LEU A 80 -10.59 22.03 -27.17
C LEU A 80 -11.86 21.90 -26.33
N LEU A 81 -11.92 20.88 -25.48
CA LEU A 81 -12.99 20.68 -24.50
C LEU A 81 -12.76 21.57 -23.26
N TRP A 82 -11.52 21.95 -23.07
CA TRP A 82 -11.14 22.88 -22.04
C TRP A 82 -9.82 23.57 -22.39
N ASP A 83 -9.82 24.86 -22.25
CA ASP A 83 -8.65 25.70 -22.13
C ASP A 83 -8.84 26.54 -20.87
N SER A 84 -8.03 26.31 -19.86
CA SER A 84 -8.14 27.05 -18.59
C SER A 84 -7.82 28.55 -18.77
N GLY A 85 -7.24 28.96 -19.92
CA GLY A 85 -6.51 30.20 -20.00
C GLY A 85 -5.34 30.22 -19.03
N VAL A 86 -4.70 31.34 -18.86
CA VAL A 86 -3.65 31.53 -17.85
C VAL A 86 -4.32 31.71 -16.49
N VAL A 87 -4.05 30.77 -15.57
CA VAL A 87 -4.55 30.81 -14.19
C VAL A 87 -3.40 31.21 -13.27
N GLU A 88 -3.53 32.32 -12.58
CA GLU A 88 -2.55 32.77 -11.57
C GLU A 88 -2.66 31.88 -10.33
N SER A 89 -1.74 30.94 -10.21
CA SER A 89 -1.67 29.99 -9.10
C SER A 89 -0.33 29.26 -9.08
N ASP A 90 0.18 28.99 -7.89
CA ASP A 90 1.36 28.16 -7.65
C ASP A 90 1.00 26.69 -7.38
N LEU A 91 -0.27 26.32 -7.42
CA LEU A 91 -0.73 24.95 -7.26
C LEU A 91 -0.46 24.13 -8.53
N SER A 92 0.05 22.90 -8.35
CA SER A 92 0.31 21.94 -9.43
C SER A 92 -0.13 20.51 -9.09
N VAL A 93 -0.92 20.35 -8.02
CA VAL A 93 -1.37 19.08 -7.51
C VAL A 93 -2.89 19.07 -7.38
N LEU A 94 -3.53 18.04 -7.96
CA LEU A 94 -4.97 17.77 -7.88
C LEU A 94 -5.85 18.93 -8.35
N ILE A 95 -5.47 19.60 -9.46
CA ILE A 95 -6.21 20.68 -10.09
C ILE A 95 -7.46 20.11 -10.78
N PRO A 96 -8.68 20.50 -10.38
CA PRO A 96 -9.90 19.91 -10.93
C PRO A 96 -10.14 20.33 -12.38
N TYR A 97 -10.59 19.40 -13.21
CA TYR A 97 -11.11 19.68 -14.54
C TYR A 97 -12.36 20.55 -14.45
N ALA A 98 -12.42 21.64 -15.22
CA ALA A 98 -13.53 22.59 -15.25
C ALA A 98 -14.04 22.85 -16.70
N GLY A 99 -13.78 21.91 -17.63
CA GLY A 99 -14.21 22.01 -19.01
C GLY A 99 -15.60 21.42 -19.26
N GLU A 100 -15.86 21.08 -20.52
CA GLU A 100 -17.10 20.45 -20.95
C GLU A 100 -17.32 19.08 -20.30
N LYS A 101 -18.58 18.63 -20.20
CA LYS A 101 -18.94 17.34 -19.62
C LYS A 101 -18.22 16.19 -20.31
N LEU A 102 -17.45 15.43 -19.55
CA LEU A 102 -16.79 14.21 -20.01
C LEU A 102 -17.84 13.09 -20.23
N LEU A 103 -17.61 12.29 -21.27
CA LEU A 103 -18.52 11.21 -21.67
C LEU A 103 -17.88 9.86 -21.38
N SER A 104 -18.72 8.91 -20.99
CA SER A 104 -18.34 7.50 -20.81
C SER A 104 -17.59 6.96 -22.03
N ARG A 105 -16.64 6.05 -21.80
CA ARG A 105 -15.91 5.29 -22.83
C ARG A 105 -14.96 6.10 -23.69
N LYS A 106 -14.89 7.43 -23.52
CA LYS A 106 -14.06 8.30 -24.35
C LYS A 106 -12.65 8.42 -23.81
N SER A 107 -11.72 8.62 -24.74
CA SER A 107 -10.34 8.97 -24.43
C SER A 107 -10.19 10.48 -24.50
N TYR A 108 -9.40 11.01 -23.62
CA TYR A 108 -9.06 12.44 -23.57
C TYR A 108 -7.57 12.63 -23.45
N PHE A 109 -7.09 13.76 -24.01
CA PHE A 109 -5.69 14.12 -24.09
C PHE A 109 -5.51 15.50 -23.47
N TRP A 110 -4.43 15.70 -22.75
CA TRP A 110 -4.17 16.97 -22.10
C TRP A 110 -2.70 17.33 -22.08
N ARG A 111 -2.44 18.61 -21.90
CA ARG A 111 -1.11 19.16 -21.70
C ARG A 111 -1.20 20.37 -20.80
N VAL A 112 -0.06 20.75 -20.22
CA VAL A 112 0.05 21.93 -19.39
C VAL A 112 1.35 22.67 -19.71
N LYS A 113 1.33 23.98 -19.60
CA LYS A 113 2.53 24.81 -19.52
C LYS A 113 2.45 25.71 -18.31
N VAL A 114 3.60 26.09 -17.77
CA VAL A 114 3.68 26.94 -16.59
C VAL A 114 4.52 28.17 -16.87
N ILE A 115 4.16 29.26 -16.19
CA ILE A 115 4.97 30.47 -16.11
C ILE A 115 5.58 30.46 -14.72
N THR A 116 6.91 30.53 -14.68
CA THR A 116 7.66 30.56 -13.42
C THR A 116 8.31 31.93 -13.27
N ASN A 117 8.83 32.21 -12.08
CA ASN A 117 9.69 33.38 -11.84
C ASN A 117 11.00 33.40 -12.70
N LYS A 118 11.31 32.26 -13.35
CA LYS A 118 12.48 32.11 -14.26
C LYS A 118 12.09 32.13 -15.75
N GLY A 119 10.82 32.30 -16.07
CA GLY A 119 10.29 32.34 -17.43
C GLY A 119 9.21 31.28 -17.70
N GLU A 120 8.68 31.30 -18.91
CA GLU A 120 7.64 30.37 -19.38
C GLU A 120 8.25 29.05 -19.87
N THR A 121 7.64 27.90 -19.55
CA THR A 121 8.03 26.61 -20.11
C THR A 121 7.42 26.40 -21.50
N ALA A 122 7.98 25.47 -22.27
CA ALA A 122 7.22 24.88 -23.38
C ALA A 122 5.99 24.11 -22.82
N TRP A 123 5.03 23.79 -23.73
CA TRP A 123 4.01 22.82 -23.40
C TRP A 123 4.66 21.51 -22.98
N SER A 124 4.08 20.86 -21.98
CA SER A 124 4.45 19.49 -21.57
C SER A 124 4.29 18.48 -22.71
N ASN A 125 4.79 17.28 -22.52
CA ASN A 125 4.33 16.13 -23.29
C ASN A 125 2.80 16.01 -23.16
N THR A 126 2.19 15.18 -24.03
CA THR A 126 0.75 14.90 -23.94
C THR A 126 0.48 13.76 -22.96
N GLY A 127 -0.30 14.02 -21.91
CA GLY A 127 -0.93 13.01 -21.07
C GLY A 127 -2.28 12.60 -21.66
N HIS A 128 -2.79 11.44 -21.28
CA HIS A 128 -4.12 10.97 -21.69
C HIS A 128 -4.80 10.13 -20.59
N TRP A 129 -6.10 9.96 -20.71
CA TRP A 129 -6.86 9.02 -19.89
C TRP A 129 -8.05 8.47 -20.65
N ASN A 130 -8.56 7.32 -20.21
CA ASN A 130 -9.79 6.74 -20.71
C ASN A 130 -10.86 6.76 -19.62
N MET A 131 -12.06 7.22 -19.98
CA MET A 131 -13.19 7.20 -19.05
C MET A 131 -13.75 5.78 -18.88
N ALA A 132 -14.22 5.53 -17.67
CA ALA A 132 -15.02 4.36 -17.33
C ALA A 132 -16.42 4.39 -17.98
N LEU A 133 -17.22 3.35 -17.72
CA LEU A 133 -18.67 3.40 -17.87
C LEU A 133 -19.25 4.16 -16.67
N LEU A 134 -19.88 5.29 -16.92
CA LEU A 134 -20.38 6.20 -15.87
C LEU A 134 -21.81 5.88 -15.43
N ASP A 135 -22.54 5.08 -16.19
CA ASP A 135 -23.90 4.68 -15.90
C ASP A 135 -24.06 3.15 -15.98
N LYS A 136 -24.72 2.56 -15.00
CA LYS A 136 -25.04 1.12 -14.99
C LYS A 136 -25.80 0.68 -16.23
N ALA A 137 -26.65 1.54 -16.79
CA ALA A 137 -27.42 1.25 -18.01
C ALA A 137 -26.54 1.06 -19.27
N GLU A 138 -25.28 1.44 -19.22
CA GLU A 138 -24.32 1.23 -20.34
C GLU A 138 -23.79 -0.20 -20.41
N TRP A 139 -23.98 -0.99 -19.34
CA TRP A 139 -23.69 -2.40 -19.36
C TRP A 139 -24.80 -3.18 -20.08
N GLN A 140 -24.44 -3.81 -21.19
CA GLN A 140 -25.31 -4.74 -21.92
C GLN A 140 -24.92 -6.20 -21.64
N ALA A 141 -23.77 -6.41 -21.04
CA ALA A 141 -23.28 -7.70 -20.63
C ALA A 141 -24.12 -8.30 -19.49
N ARG A 142 -24.14 -9.62 -19.42
CA ARG A 142 -24.77 -10.40 -18.35
C ARG A 142 -23.71 -11.18 -17.57
N TRP A 143 -23.92 -11.36 -16.28
CA TRP A 143 -23.09 -12.27 -15.48
C TRP A 143 -23.26 -13.70 -15.99
N ILE A 144 -22.13 -14.37 -16.26
CA ILE A 144 -22.08 -15.73 -16.80
C ILE A 144 -21.16 -16.62 -15.94
N GLY A 145 -21.42 -17.91 -15.92
CA GLY A 145 -20.65 -18.91 -15.18
C GLY A 145 -20.98 -20.32 -15.62
N GLU A 146 -20.66 -21.32 -14.77
CA GLU A 146 -20.96 -22.75 -15.04
C GLU A 146 -21.93 -23.32 -13.99
N ASP A 147 -22.17 -22.65 -12.89
CA ASP A 147 -22.67 -23.27 -11.66
C ASP A 147 -24.02 -22.71 -11.16
N SER A 148 -24.87 -22.17 -12.06
CA SER A 148 -26.13 -21.49 -11.67
C SER A 148 -27.10 -22.36 -10.85
N LEU A 149 -27.06 -23.68 -11.03
CA LEU A 149 -27.91 -24.65 -10.33
C LEU A 149 -27.26 -25.22 -9.07
N SER A 150 -25.99 -24.95 -8.84
CA SER A 150 -25.30 -25.47 -7.66
C SER A 150 -25.70 -24.70 -6.41
N ASN A 151 -25.88 -25.40 -5.30
CA ASN A 151 -26.03 -24.76 -3.99
C ASN A 151 -24.63 -24.39 -3.46
N PRO A 152 -24.29 -23.08 -3.32
CA PRO A 152 -22.99 -22.67 -2.84
C PRO A 152 -22.63 -23.25 -1.46
N GLU A 153 -23.59 -23.32 -0.52
CA GLU A 153 -23.35 -23.85 0.83
C GLU A 153 -22.99 -25.34 0.82
N GLU A 154 -23.61 -26.14 -0.06
CA GLU A 154 -23.28 -27.55 -0.23
C GLU A 154 -21.95 -27.74 -0.93
N THR A 155 -21.64 -26.88 -1.92
CA THR A 155 -20.40 -26.94 -2.69
C THR A 155 -19.18 -26.57 -1.83
N MET A 156 -19.34 -25.67 -0.83
CA MET A 156 -18.25 -25.21 0.03
C MET A 156 -17.99 -26.08 1.27
N LYS A 157 -18.61 -27.21 1.41
CA LYS A 157 -18.34 -28.12 2.55
C LYS A 157 -16.86 -28.52 2.61
N GLY A 158 -16.24 -28.35 3.76
CA GLY A 158 -14.88 -28.83 4.03
C GLY A 158 -13.78 -28.09 3.28
N ASN A 159 -13.91 -26.79 3.06
CA ASN A 159 -12.92 -25.96 2.35
C ASN A 159 -12.72 -26.43 0.89
N THR A 160 -13.78 -26.68 0.18
CA THR A 160 -13.76 -27.09 -1.22
C THR A 160 -13.00 -26.07 -2.07
N ARG A 161 -12.16 -26.55 -2.96
CA ARG A 161 -11.47 -25.80 -3.99
C ARG A 161 -12.03 -26.20 -5.35
N LEU A 162 -12.57 -25.24 -6.09
CA LEU A 162 -13.09 -25.51 -7.41
C LEU A 162 -11.98 -25.48 -8.47
N ALA A 163 -12.17 -26.21 -9.55
CA ALA A 163 -11.37 -26.08 -10.76
C ALA A 163 -11.54 -24.67 -11.36
N ALA A 164 -10.53 -24.17 -12.07
CA ALA A 164 -10.69 -22.93 -12.81
C ALA A 164 -11.66 -23.12 -14.00
N ARG A 165 -12.42 -22.06 -14.32
CA ARG A 165 -13.32 -22.04 -15.48
C ARG A 165 -12.59 -21.40 -16.64
N TYR A 166 -12.69 -22.04 -17.80
CA TYR A 166 -12.18 -21.56 -19.07
C TYR A 166 -13.40 -21.14 -19.90
N LEU A 167 -13.52 -19.83 -20.17
CA LEU A 167 -14.65 -19.24 -20.91
C LEU A 167 -14.14 -18.67 -22.22
N ARG A 168 -14.95 -18.75 -23.29
CA ARG A 168 -14.56 -18.24 -24.60
C ARG A 168 -15.73 -17.74 -25.42
N LYS A 169 -15.46 -16.71 -26.24
CA LYS A 169 -16.38 -16.10 -27.18
C LYS A 169 -15.68 -15.79 -28.49
N PRO A 170 -15.89 -16.57 -29.56
CA PRO A 170 -15.48 -16.17 -30.90
C PRO A 170 -16.39 -15.04 -31.41
N PHE A 171 -15.81 -14.12 -32.17
CA PHE A 171 -16.50 -13.04 -32.84
C PHE A 171 -15.74 -12.59 -34.08
N THR A 172 -16.42 -11.89 -35.00
CA THR A 172 -15.83 -11.39 -36.24
C THR A 172 -15.92 -9.87 -36.30
N ALA A 173 -14.78 -9.19 -36.41
CA ALA A 173 -14.75 -7.75 -36.68
C ALA A 173 -14.76 -7.51 -38.21
N GLY A 174 -15.86 -6.96 -38.72
CA GLY A 174 -16.09 -6.80 -40.15
C GLY A 174 -15.13 -5.82 -40.86
N ARG A 175 -14.48 -4.94 -40.11
CA ARG A 175 -13.64 -3.83 -40.56
C ARG A 175 -12.34 -3.75 -39.78
N GLN A 176 -11.43 -2.88 -40.23
CA GLN A 176 -10.20 -2.57 -39.47
C GLN A 176 -10.60 -1.85 -38.18
N VAL A 177 -10.21 -2.41 -37.05
CA VAL A 177 -10.43 -1.84 -35.73
C VAL A 177 -9.52 -0.62 -35.54
N LYS A 178 -10.14 0.50 -35.14
CA LYS A 178 -9.43 1.76 -34.83
C LYS A 178 -9.13 1.82 -33.35
N ARG A 179 -10.06 1.34 -32.50
CA ARG A 179 -9.95 1.31 -31.05
C ARG A 179 -10.75 0.12 -30.50
N ALA A 180 -10.22 -0.56 -29.49
CA ALA A 180 -10.88 -1.64 -28.80
C ALA A 180 -10.70 -1.48 -27.29
N MET A 181 -11.82 -1.42 -26.55
CA MET A 181 -11.81 -1.28 -25.09
C MET A 181 -12.56 -2.44 -24.44
N LEU A 182 -11.88 -3.10 -23.50
CA LEU A 182 -12.48 -4.18 -22.72
C LEU A 182 -12.82 -3.69 -21.32
N TYR A 183 -14.08 -3.84 -20.92
CA TYR A 183 -14.60 -3.63 -19.57
C TYR A 183 -14.90 -5.01 -18.99
N ILE A 184 -14.26 -5.38 -17.88
CA ILE A 184 -14.32 -6.76 -17.38
C ILE A 184 -14.30 -6.81 -15.85
N SER A 185 -15.15 -7.68 -15.28
CA SER A 185 -15.16 -8.00 -13.86
C SER A 185 -15.26 -9.52 -13.67
N GLY A 186 -14.50 -10.05 -12.71
CA GLY A 186 -14.60 -11.42 -12.27
C GLY A 186 -14.91 -11.49 -10.78
N LEU A 187 -15.99 -12.13 -10.40
CA LEU A 187 -16.21 -12.54 -9.01
C LEU A 187 -15.50 -13.88 -8.81
N GLY A 188 -14.33 -13.77 -8.25
CA GLY A 188 -13.18 -14.66 -8.33
C GLY A 188 -11.99 -13.84 -8.79
N SER A 189 -10.97 -14.45 -9.37
CA SER A 189 -9.84 -13.79 -10.03
C SER A 189 -9.75 -14.24 -11.48
N TYR A 190 -9.45 -13.33 -12.41
CA TYR A 190 -9.42 -13.68 -13.82
C TYR A 190 -8.07 -13.38 -14.50
N GLU A 191 -7.81 -14.12 -15.58
CA GLU A 191 -6.86 -13.75 -16.64
C GLU A 191 -7.62 -13.70 -17.96
N ALA A 192 -7.56 -12.56 -18.66
CA ALA A 192 -8.22 -12.35 -19.96
C ALA A 192 -7.23 -12.43 -21.12
N TYR A 193 -7.69 -12.94 -22.25
CA TYR A 193 -6.90 -13.13 -23.47
C TYR A 193 -7.69 -12.64 -24.68
N LEU A 194 -7.01 -11.96 -25.60
CA LEU A 194 -7.56 -11.64 -26.92
C LEU A 194 -6.64 -12.24 -27.99
N ASN A 195 -7.19 -13.15 -28.80
CA ASN A 195 -6.47 -13.84 -29.86
C ASN A 195 -5.24 -14.66 -29.42
N GLY A 196 -5.23 -15.14 -28.18
CA GLY A 196 -4.15 -15.93 -27.59
C GLY A 196 -3.16 -15.14 -26.74
N ASP A 197 -3.17 -13.80 -26.84
CA ASP A 197 -2.28 -12.95 -26.07
C ASP A 197 -2.98 -12.43 -24.80
N LYS A 198 -2.27 -12.35 -23.67
CA LYS A 198 -2.83 -11.77 -22.44
C LYS A 198 -3.18 -10.31 -22.65
N VAL A 199 -4.33 -9.91 -22.10
CA VAL A 199 -4.80 -8.52 -22.11
C VAL A 199 -3.95 -7.62 -21.22
N SER A 200 -3.46 -8.14 -20.11
CA SER A 200 -2.66 -7.44 -19.13
C SER A 200 -1.75 -8.42 -18.37
N ASP A 201 -0.69 -7.89 -17.76
CA ASP A 201 0.15 -8.61 -16.80
C ASP A 201 -0.42 -8.59 -15.38
N ASP A 202 -1.62 -8.07 -15.20
CA ASP A 202 -2.29 -8.03 -13.91
C ASP A 202 -2.60 -9.43 -13.39
N VAL A 203 -2.47 -9.61 -12.08
CA VAL A 203 -2.80 -10.85 -11.38
C VAL A 203 -3.84 -10.56 -10.29
N PHE A 204 -4.67 -11.55 -9.95
CA PHE A 204 -5.76 -11.41 -8.98
C PHE A 204 -6.76 -10.27 -9.28
N ALA A 205 -6.90 -9.89 -10.55
CA ALA A 205 -7.88 -8.88 -10.97
C ALA A 205 -9.32 -9.42 -10.90
N PRO A 206 -10.29 -8.55 -10.58
CA PRO A 206 -10.16 -7.19 -10.07
C PRO A 206 -9.75 -7.17 -8.60
N THR A 207 -9.47 -5.97 -8.06
CA THR A 207 -9.19 -5.80 -6.64
C THR A 207 -10.35 -6.29 -5.77
N VAL A 208 -10.02 -6.71 -4.55
CA VAL A 208 -11.01 -7.20 -3.57
C VAL A 208 -11.90 -6.06 -3.05
N SER A 209 -13.12 -6.39 -2.59
CA SER A 209 -14.09 -5.45 -2.00
C SER A 209 -15.06 -6.16 -1.06
N TRP A 210 -15.92 -5.42 -0.37
CA TRP A 210 -17.10 -5.99 0.24
C TRP A 210 -18.19 -6.18 -0.84
N TYR A 211 -18.22 -7.36 -1.45
CA TYR A 211 -19.01 -7.66 -2.67
C TYR A 211 -20.52 -7.36 -2.57
N PRO A 212 -21.18 -7.46 -1.41
CA PRO A 212 -22.59 -7.05 -1.29
C PRO A 212 -22.83 -5.56 -1.49
N GLU A 213 -21.83 -4.69 -1.23
CA GLU A 213 -21.93 -3.25 -1.40
C GLU A 213 -21.26 -2.77 -2.67
N ARG A 214 -20.12 -3.39 -3.07
CA ARG A 214 -19.30 -2.92 -4.19
C ARG A 214 -18.66 -4.06 -4.97
N VAL A 215 -18.71 -3.94 -6.30
CA VAL A 215 -18.02 -4.84 -7.23
C VAL A 215 -17.18 -4.00 -8.18
N TYR A 216 -15.88 -4.26 -8.24
CA TYR A 216 -14.98 -3.56 -9.14
C TYR A 216 -14.89 -4.22 -10.50
N TYR A 217 -14.70 -3.38 -11.55
CA TYR A 217 -14.34 -3.83 -12.89
C TYR A 217 -13.10 -3.09 -13.39
N ASN A 218 -12.34 -3.73 -14.26
CA ASN A 218 -11.17 -3.14 -14.90
C ASN A 218 -11.50 -2.68 -16.32
N VAL A 219 -10.73 -1.73 -16.83
CA VAL A 219 -10.80 -1.20 -18.18
C VAL A 219 -9.44 -1.39 -18.84
N TYR A 220 -9.43 -2.02 -20.01
CA TYR A 220 -8.18 -2.26 -20.77
C TYR A 220 -8.32 -1.76 -22.21
N ASP A 221 -7.30 -1.03 -22.69
CA ASP A 221 -7.11 -0.79 -24.10
C ASP A 221 -6.49 -2.01 -24.76
N VAL A 222 -7.27 -2.72 -25.55
CA VAL A 222 -6.88 -3.93 -26.27
C VAL A 222 -6.80 -3.72 -27.78
N THR A 223 -6.65 -2.46 -28.21
CA THR A 223 -6.63 -2.07 -29.62
C THR A 223 -5.55 -2.82 -30.41
N SER A 224 -4.36 -2.98 -29.85
CA SER A 224 -3.23 -3.68 -30.48
C SER A 224 -3.46 -5.18 -30.66
N LEU A 225 -4.36 -5.78 -29.88
CA LEU A 225 -4.67 -7.20 -29.91
C LEU A 225 -5.85 -7.52 -30.84
N ALA A 226 -6.75 -6.54 -31.08
CA ALA A 226 -7.91 -6.71 -31.93
C ALA A 226 -7.53 -6.61 -33.43
N ARG A 227 -8.13 -7.46 -34.25
CA ARG A 227 -7.84 -7.50 -35.70
C ARG A 227 -9.09 -7.58 -36.54
N LYS A 228 -9.00 -7.18 -37.80
CA LYS A 228 -10.06 -7.42 -38.78
C LYS A 228 -10.22 -8.92 -39.01
N GLY A 229 -11.44 -9.39 -39.14
CA GLY A 229 -11.78 -10.81 -39.33
C GLY A 229 -12.07 -11.50 -38.02
N ASP A 230 -11.72 -12.79 -37.94
CA ASP A 230 -12.02 -13.61 -36.79
C ASP A 230 -11.14 -13.32 -35.59
N ASN A 231 -11.77 -13.14 -34.46
CA ASN A 231 -11.18 -12.87 -33.15
C ASN A 231 -11.75 -13.83 -32.09
N LEU A 232 -11.06 -13.94 -30.99
CA LEU A 232 -11.52 -14.69 -29.83
C LEU A 232 -11.21 -13.91 -28.54
N LEU A 233 -12.23 -13.64 -27.75
CA LEU A 233 -12.09 -13.23 -26.35
C LEU A 233 -12.19 -14.47 -25.47
N ALA A 234 -11.18 -14.69 -24.62
CA ALA A 234 -11.12 -15.83 -23.73
C ALA A 234 -10.75 -15.40 -22.31
N VAL A 235 -11.28 -16.09 -21.33
CA VAL A 235 -11.03 -15.78 -19.91
C VAL A 235 -10.83 -17.07 -19.13
N LYS A 236 -9.79 -17.09 -18.30
CA LYS A 236 -9.57 -18.10 -17.27
C LYS A 236 -9.99 -17.48 -15.94
N LEU A 237 -10.87 -18.13 -15.19
CA LEU A 237 -11.48 -17.63 -13.96
C LEU A 237 -11.19 -18.58 -12.81
N GLY A 238 -10.46 -18.11 -11.82
CA GLY A 238 -10.18 -18.75 -10.54
C GLY A 238 -11.17 -18.38 -9.46
N ASN A 239 -10.99 -18.96 -8.28
CA ASN A 239 -11.94 -18.80 -7.16
C ASN A 239 -11.84 -17.43 -6.46
N GLY A 240 -10.61 -16.92 -6.29
CA GLY A 240 -10.37 -15.68 -5.54
C GLY A 240 -11.01 -15.69 -4.15
N ARG A 241 -11.26 -14.51 -3.60
CA ARG A 241 -11.95 -14.35 -2.31
C ARG A 241 -13.47 -14.46 -2.39
N TYR A 242 -14.05 -14.41 -3.58
CA TYR A 242 -15.49 -14.55 -3.76
C TYR A 242 -15.98 -15.96 -3.40
N PHE A 243 -15.16 -16.97 -3.67
CA PHE A 243 -15.44 -18.35 -3.32
C PHE A 243 -14.30 -18.96 -2.50
N GLY A 244 -14.60 -19.44 -1.32
CA GLY A 244 -13.64 -20.20 -0.53
C GLY A 244 -12.90 -19.41 0.54
N MET A 245 -13.49 -18.34 1.05
CA MET A 245 -12.99 -17.68 2.27
C MET A 245 -12.95 -18.69 3.43
N ARG A 246 -11.85 -18.66 4.16
CA ARG A 246 -11.66 -19.45 5.37
C ARG A 246 -12.00 -18.64 6.61
N GLU A 247 -12.04 -19.32 7.76
CA GLU A 247 -12.31 -18.83 9.08
C GLU A 247 -13.80 -18.59 9.41
N SER A 248 -14.07 -18.63 10.68
CA SER A 248 -15.41 -18.36 11.23
C SER A 248 -15.43 -16.96 11.86
N PRO A 249 -16.42 -16.14 11.54
CA PRO A 249 -17.53 -16.42 10.65
C PRO A 249 -17.15 -16.30 9.15
N THR A 250 -17.16 -17.41 8.45
CA THR A 250 -16.84 -17.45 7.02
C THR A 250 -17.93 -16.77 6.21
N GLN A 251 -17.56 -15.82 5.36
CA GLN A 251 -18.49 -15.21 4.41
C GLN A 251 -18.47 -16.00 3.11
N LEU A 252 -19.64 -16.46 2.73
CA LEU A 252 -19.87 -17.08 1.44
C LEU A 252 -20.61 -16.11 0.54
N PHE A 253 -19.94 -15.64 -0.51
CA PHE A 253 -20.55 -14.70 -1.46
C PHE A 253 -21.26 -15.41 -2.62
N GLY A 254 -20.72 -16.51 -3.11
CA GLY A 254 -21.30 -17.28 -4.20
C GLY A 254 -20.26 -17.97 -5.07
N LEU A 255 -20.74 -18.54 -6.17
CA LEU A 255 -19.90 -19.22 -7.16
C LEU A 255 -19.24 -18.25 -8.12
N PRO A 256 -18.03 -18.54 -8.63
CA PRO A 256 -17.31 -17.66 -9.55
C PRO A 256 -18.12 -17.32 -10.79
N ARG A 257 -18.10 -16.05 -11.20
CA ARG A 257 -18.82 -15.55 -12.39
C ARG A 257 -18.08 -14.41 -13.07
N LEU A 258 -18.34 -14.26 -14.35
CA LEU A 258 -17.68 -13.29 -15.22
C LEU A 258 -18.70 -12.29 -15.77
N LEU A 259 -18.32 -11.03 -15.88
CA LEU A 259 -18.99 -10.00 -16.66
C LEU A 259 -17.96 -9.37 -17.59
N ALA A 260 -18.23 -9.33 -18.90
CA ALA A 260 -17.29 -8.78 -19.87
C ALA A 260 -18.03 -8.07 -21.01
N GLN A 261 -17.51 -6.91 -21.40
CA GLN A 261 -18.01 -6.09 -22.49
C GLN A 261 -16.83 -5.51 -23.27
N LEU A 262 -16.68 -5.90 -24.54
CA LEU A 262 -15.65 -5.42 -25.46
C LEU A 262 -16.29 -4.52 -26.51
N GLU A 263 -15.89 -3.26 -26.55
CA GLU A 263 -16.31 -2.29 -27.57
C GLU A 263 -15.25 -2.17 -28.66
N LEU A 264 -15.64 -2.32 -29.92
CA LEU A 264 -14.80 -2.12 -31.10
C LEU A 264 -15.26 -0.87 -31.83
N GLU A 265 -14.43 0.14 -31.97
CA GLU A 265 -14.67 1.35 -32.76
C GLU A 265 -13.94 1.21 -34.09
N TYR A 266 -14.62 1.52 -35.19
CA TYR A 266 -14.08 1.49 -36.55
C TYR A 266 -13.74 2.89 -37.09
N GLY A 267 -12.92 2.93 -38.16
CA GLY A 267 -12.46 4.19 -38.74
C GLY A 267 -13.57 5.07 -39.33
N ASP A 268 -14.74 4.50 -39.61
CA ASP A 268 -15.94 5.22 -40.11
C ASP A 268 -16.87 5.73 -38.99
N GLY A 269 -16.48 5.55 -37.73
CA GLY A 269 -17.24 6.00 -36.56
C GLY A 269 -18.34 5.04 -36.10
N THR A 270 -18.49 3.87 -36.76
CA THR A 270 -19.39 2.81 -36.28
C THR A 270 -18.71 1.97 -35.22
N SER A 271 -19.47 1.24 -34.39
CA SER A 271 -18.95 0.37 -33.36
C SER A 271 -19.71 -0.96 -33.29
N ASP A 272 -19.01 -2.02 -32.88
CA ASP A 272 -19.58 -3.28 -32.48
C ASP A 272 -19.38 -3.50 -30.99
N LEU A 273 -20.30 -4.21 -30.35
CA LEU A 273 -20.26 -4.54 -28.95
C LEU A 273 -20.35 -6.06 -28.76
N ILE A 274 -19.33 -6.63 -28.18
CA ILE A 274 -19.26 -8.05 -27.81
C ILE A 274 -19.43 -8.14 -26.30
N VAL A 275 -20.47 -8.85 -25.86
CA VAL A 275 -20.83 -8.93 -24.43
C VAL A 275 -20.81 -10.36 -23.92
N SER A 276 -20.65 -10.52 -22.62
CA SER A 276 -20.94 -11.79 -21.96
C SER A 276 -22.45 -12.04 -21.95
N ASP A 277 -22.84 -13.16 -22.57
CA ASP A 277 -24.21 -13.61 -22.73
C ASP A 277 -24.26 -15.14 -22.89
N ALA A 278 -25.46 -15.71 -23.10
CA ALA A 278 -25.66 -17.14 -23.25
C ALA A 278 -24.94 -17.79 -24.47
N SER A 279 -24.34 -17.00 -25.37
CA SER A 279 -23.61 -17.52 -26.53
C SER A 279 -22.14 -17.85 -26.24
N TRP A 280 -21.66 -17.55 -25.05
CA TRP A 280 -20.35 -18.00 -24.59
C TRP A 280 -20.34 -19.49 -24.27
N LYS A 281 -19.14 -20.06 -24.29
CA LYS A 281 -18.93 -21.45 -23.88
C LYS A 281 -17.97 -21.52 -22.70
N VAL A 282 -18.14 -22.54 -21.87
CA VAL A 282 -17.35 -22.78 -20.66
C VAL A 282 -16.95 -24.24 -20.50
N THR A 283 -15.83 -24.45 -19.83
CA THR A 283 -15.44 -25.78 -19.28
C THR A 283 -14.60 -25.59 -18.01
N SER A 284 -14.86 -26.45 -17.03
CA SER A 284 -14.02 -26.64 -15.82
C SER A 284 -13.08 -27.85 -15.93
N LYS A 285 -13.06 -28.53 -17.09
CA LYS A 285 -12.21 -29.72 -17.33
C LYS A 285 -10.83 -29.35 -17.87
N GLY A 286 -10.27 -28.24 -17.41
CA GLY A 286 -8.95 -27.78 -17.74
C GLY A 286 -7.90 -28.22 -16.71
N PRO A 287 -6.62 -27.85 -16.94
CA PRO A 287 -5.49 -28.32 -16.13
C PRO A 287 -5.50 -27.80 -14.68
N ILE A 288 -6.06 -26.64 -14.38
CA ILE A 288 -6.19 -26.16 -12.98
C ILE A 288 -7.40 -26.84 -12.35
N ILE A 289 -7.15 -27.95 -11.68
CA ILE A 289 -8.20 -28.82 -11.09
C ILE A 289 -8.67 -28.36 -9.72
N ALA A 290 -7.91 -27.51 -9.03
CA ALA A 290 -8.26 -26.86 -7.78
C ALA A 290 -7.41 -25.61 -7.59
N ASN A 291 -7.99 -24.53 -7.05
CA ASN A 291 -7.27 -23.35 -6.65
C ASN A 291 -7.94 -22.68 -5.45
N ASN A 292 -7.12 -22.12 -4.55
CA ASN A 292 -7.56 -21.31 -3.41
C ASN A 292 -6.35 -20.54 -2.90
N GLU A 293 -6.49 -19.24 -2.64
CA GLU A 293 -5.35 -18.40 -2.25
C GLU A 293 -4.68 -18.83 -0.93
N PHE A 294 -5.38 -19.54 -0.04
CA PHE A 294 -4.83 -20.03 1.21
C PHE A 294 -4.22 -21.42 1.09
N ASP A 295 -4.79 -22.28 0.24
CA ASP A 295 -4.42 -23.69 0.14
C ASP A 295 -3.41 -24.00 -0.95
N GLY A 296 -3.42 -23.21 -2.03
CA GLY A 296 -2.58 -23.46 -3.18
C GLY A 296 -3.35 -23.90 -4.43
N GLU A 297 -2.62 -24.19 -5.51
CA GLU A 297 -3.13 -24.60 -6.81
C GLU A 297 -2.71 -26.03 -7.15
N GLU A 298 -3.62 -26.80 -7.72
CA GLU A 298 -3.35 -28.12 -8.27
C GLU A 298 -3.49 -28.09 -9.79
N TYR A 299 -2.41 -28.40 -10.48
CA TYR A 299 -2.34 -28.37 -11.93
C TYR A 299 -2.08 -29.80 -12.48
N ASP A 300 -2.97 -30.27 -13.33
CA ASP A 300 -2.84 -31.56 -14.03
C ASP A 300 -2.53 -31.35 -15.50
N ALA A 301 -1.25 -31.47 -15.87
CA ALA A 301 -0.80 -31.27 -17.25
C ALA A 301 -1.38 -32.28 -18.25
N ARG A 302 -1.99 -33.38 -17.80
CA ARG A 302 -2.69 -34.33 -18.68
C ARG A 302 -4.00 -33.73 -19.24
N LEU A 303 -4.51 -32.68 -18.59
CA LEU A 303 -5.74 -31.96 -18.94
C LEU A 303 -5.47 -30.66 -19.71
N GLU A 304 -4.25 -30.42 -20.14
CA GLU A 304 -3.91 -29.21 -20.91
C GLU A 304 -4.77 -29.07 -22.16
N ILE A 305 -5.38 -27.90 -22.34
CA ILE A 305 -6.21 -27.55 -23.49
C ILE A 305 -5.39 -26.58 -24.38
N LYS A 306 -4.64 -27.15 -25.31
CA LYS A 306 -3.80 -26.36 -26.22
C LYS A 306 -4.64 -25.45 -27.09
N GLU A 307 -4.19 -24.22 -27.34
CA GLU A 307 -4.82 -23.25 -28.26
C GLU A 307 -6.28 -22.88 -27.90
N TRP A 308 -6.74 -23.18 -26.66
CA TRP A 308 -8.11 -22.91 -26.24
C TRP A 308 -8.48 -21.42 -26.32
N ASN A 309 -7.50 -20.53 -26.22
CA ASN A 309 -7.62 -19.08 -26.24
C ASN A 309 -7.35 -18.47 -27.63
N ARG A 310 -7.38 -19.30 -28.72
CA ARG A 310 -7.22 -18.87 -30.12
C ARG A 310 -8.45 -19.15 -30.95
N ALA A 311 -8.64 -18.33 -31.99
CA ALA A 311 -9.68 -18.58 -32.99
C ALA A 311 -9.44 -19.91 -33.74
N GLY A 312 -10.51 -20.62 -34.11
CA GLY A 312 -10.43 -21.90 -34.81
C GLY A 312 -10.26 -23.13 -33.92
N PHE A 313 -10.15 -22.98 -32.61
CA PHE A 313 -10.18 -24.10 -31.66
C PHE A 313 -11.57 -24.77 -31.68
N ASP A 314 -11.61 -26.10 -31.71
CA ASP A 314 -12.85 -26.89 -31.64
C ASP A 314 -13.36 -26.94 -30.20
N ASP A 315 -14.39 -26.16 -29.92
CA ASP A 315 -15.06 -26.09 -28.61
C ASP A 315 -16.41 -26.85 -28.61
N SER A 316 -16.58 -27.83 -29.50
CA SER A 316 -17.82 -28.61 -29.60
C SER A 316 -18.15 -29.39 -28.32
N LEU A 317 -17.15 -29.77 -27.55
CA LEU A 317 -17.26 -30.46 -26.26
C LEU A 317 -17.50 -29.54 -25.08
N TRP A 318 -17.40 -28.20 -25.24
CA TRP A 318 -17.65 -27.24 -24.18
C TRP A 318 -19.13 -26.98 -24.03
N GLN A 319 -19.55 -26.70 -22.80
CA GLN A 319 -20.95 -26.40 -22.49
C GLN A 319 -21.27 -24.93 -22.75
N PRO A 320 -22.53 -24.58 -23.07
CA PRO A 320 -22.99 -23.20 -22.96
C PRO A 320 -22.82 -22.72 -21.52
N VAL A 321 -22.52 -21.43 -21.36
CA VAL A 321 -22.49 -20.81 -20.03
C VAL A 321 -23.88 -20.73 -19.40
N ASP A 322 -23.92 -20.73 -18.08
CA ASP A 322 -25.11 -20.34 -17.33
C ASP A 322 -25.19 -18.82 -17.20
N LEU A 323 -26.40 -18.27 -17.26
CA LEU A 323 -26.64 -16.89 -16.86
C LEU A 323 -26.77 -16.83 -15.33
N MET A 324 -25.87 -16.08 -14.71
CA MET A 324 -25.80 -15.97 -13.27
C MET A 324 -26.56 -14.73 -12.77
N ALA A 325 -27.05 -14.78 -11.53
CA ALA A 325 -27.65 -13.61 -10.89
C ALA A 325 -26.63 -12.48 -10.67
N GLU A 326 -27.08 -11.23 -10.63
CA GLU A 326 -26.25 -10.11 -10.20
C GLU A 326 -25.83 -10.29 -8.73
N PRO A 327 -24.58 -9.86 -8.36
CA PRO A 327 -24.10 -10.02 -6.99
C PRO A 327 -24.77 -9.08 -5.96
N GLY A 328 -25.39 -7.99 -6.42
CA GLY A 328 -26.07 -7.00 -5.58
C GLY A 328 -25.28 -5.71 -5.36
N GLY A 329 -23.97 -5.76 -5.26
CA GLY A 329 -23.14 -4.58 -5.04
C GLY A 329 -23.08 -3.62 -6.23
N GLU A 330 -22.79 -2.34 -5.96
CA GLU A 330 -22.59 -1.33 -7.00
C GLU A 330 -21.39 -1.72 -7.89
N LEU A 331 -21.63 -1.81 -9.20
CA LEU A 331 -20.59 -2.08 -10.19
C LEU A 331 -19.87 -0.78 -10.55
N THR A 332 -18.62 -0.63 -10.14
CA THR A 332 -17.84 0.59 -10.32
C THR A 332 -16.44 0.29 -10.87
N ALA A 333 -15.84 1.25 -11.59
CA ALA A 333 -14.47 1.10 -12.06
C ALA A 333 -13.49 1.06 -10.90
N GLN A 334 -12.49 0.19 -11.00
CA GLN A 334 -11.47 0.06 -9.97
C GLN A 334 -10.62 1.32 -9.87
N PRO A 335 -10.51 1.96 -8.68
CA PRO A 335 -9.77 3.22 -8.53
C PRO A 335 -8.26 3.02 -8.32
N ASN A 336 -7.83 1.88 -7.80
CA ASN A 336 -6.43 1.55 -7.53
C ASN A 336 -5.83 0.67 -8.62
N PRO A 337 -4.52 0.74 -8.86
CA PRO A 337 -3.83 -0.19 -9.75
C PRO A 337 -4.00 -1.65 -9.30
N ASN A 338 -3.90 -2.58 -10.26
CA ASN A 338 -3.96 -4.01 -9.98
C ASN A 338 -2.64 -4.53 -9.38
N ILE A 339 -2.69 -5.72 -8.81
CA ILE A 339 -1.52 -6.47 -8.38
C ILE A 339 -0.76 -6.96 -9.61
N ARG A 340 0.58 -6.87 -9.56
CA ARG A 340 1.48 -7.40 -10.59
C ARG A 340 2.66 -8.14 -9.98
N VAL A 341 3.35 -8.89 -10.82
CA VAL A 341 4.70 -9.34 -10.50
C VAL A 341 5.63 -8.14 -10.64
N MET A 342 6.09 -7.63 -9.51
CA MET A 342 6.89 -6.42 -9.44
C MET A 342 8.39 -6.69 -9.44
N GLU A 343 8.79 -7.89 -8.99
CA GLU A 343 10.20 -8.28 -8.90
C GLU A 343 10.36 -9.79 -9.07
N GLU A 344 11.50 -10.19 -9.60
CA GLU A 344 11.93 -11.59 -9.67
C GLU A 344 13.18 -11.79 -8.81
N ILE A 345 13.18 -12.79 -7.93
CA ILE A 345 14.35 -13.12 -7.11
C ILE A 345 14.83 -14.56 -7.35
N ALA A 346 16.13 -14.72 -7.34
CA ALA A 346 16.76 -16.04 -7.39
C ALA A 346 16.88 -16.63 -5.98
N PRO A 347 16.72 -17.95 -5.79
CA PRO A 347 16.94 -18.59 -4.50
C PRO A 347 18.40 -18.53 -4.08
N ALA A 348 18.63 -18.47 -2.78
CA ALA A 348 19.95 -18.43 -2.15
C ALA A 348 20.60 -19.81 -2.03
N GLY A 349 19.80 -20.87 -1.85
CA GLY A 349 20.31 -22.21 -1.63
C GLY A 349 19.28 -23.32 -1.78
N ILE A 350 19.77 -24.56 -1.89
CA ILE A 350 18.94 -25.76 -1.87
C ILE A 350 19.64 -26.86 -1.07
N THR A 351 18.92 -27.45 -0.12
CA THR A 351 19.40 -28.54 0.74
C THR A 351 18.61 -29.81 0.45
N GLU A 352 19.30 -30.94 0.32
CA GLU A 352 18.67 -32.24 0.21
C GLU A 352 18.59 -32.89 1.59
N LEU A 353 17.39 -33.29 1.99
CA LEU A 353 17.15 -34.00 3.25
C LEU A 353 17.42 -35.48 3.10
N ALA A 354 17.64 -36.17 4.23
CA ALA A 354 17.99 -37.60 4.27
C ALA A 354 16.95 -38.54 3.61
N ASP A 355 15.69 -38.09 3.52
CA ASP A 355 14.58 -38.82 2.90
C ASP A 355 14.35 -38.48 1.42
N GLY A 356 15.24 -37.67 0.83
CA GLY A 356 15.20 -37.30 -0.59
C GLY A 356 14.28 -36.14 -0.93
N ARG A 357 13.75 -35.40 0.07
CA ARG A 357 13.08 -34.11 -0.10
C ARG A 357 14.12 -33.02 -0.28
N TYR A 358 13.74 -31.92 -0.94
CA TYR A 358 14.60 -30.74 -1.09
C TYR A 358 13.97 -29.56 -0.35
N ILE A 359 14.79 -28.79 0.34
CA ILE A 359 14.41 -27.48 0.92
C ILE A 359 15.11 -26.40 0.13
N LEU A 360 14.35 -25.56 -0.56
CA LEU A 360 14.81 -24.38 -1.25
C LEU A 360 14.73 -23.19 -0.30
N ASP A 361 15.81 -22.43 -0.13
CA ASP A 361 15.86 -21.17 0.61
C ASP A 361 15.89 -19.99 -0.38
N MET A 362 14.90 -19.13 -0.34
CA MET A 362 14.87 -17.90 -1.15
C MET A 362 15.81 -16.80 -0.62
N GLY A 363 16.37 -16.96 0.59
CA GLY A 363 17.21 -15.96 1.26
C GLY A 363 16.42 -14.74 1.79
N GLN A 364 15.16 -14.63 1.39
CA GLN A 364 14.25 -13.54 1.75
C GLN A 364 12.85 -14.09 1.98
N ASN A 365 12.19 -13.69 3.09
CA ASN A 365 10.77 -13.92 3.25
C ASN A 365 10.02 -13.00 2.28
N MET A 366 9.36 -13.60 1.29
CA MET A 366 8.71 -12.91 0.17
C MET A 366 7.24 -13.29 0.07
N VAL A 367 6.49 -12.53 -0.73
CA VAL A 367 5.09 -12.84 -1.00
C VAL A 367 4.87 -12.93 -2.51
N GLY A 368 4.27 -14.06 -2.92
CA GLY A 368 4.04 -14.39 -4.31
C GLY A 368 4.04 -15.88 -4.53
N TRP A 369 4.71 -16.34 -5.57
CA TRP A 369 4.80 -17.77 -5.90
C TRP A 369 6.17 -18.12 -6.50
N LEU A 370 6.36 -19.42 -6.75
CA LEU A 370 7.56 -19.96 -7.38
C LEU A 370 7.26 -20.27 -8.85
N ARG A 371 8.09 -19.74 -9.77
CA ARG A 371 8.12 -20.20 -11.15
C ARG A 371 9.17 -21.28 -11.28
N MET A 372 8.77 -22.42 -11.82
CA MET A 372 9.60 -23.58 -12.08
C MET A 372 9.93 -23.68 -13.57
N THR A 373 11.20 -23.95 -13.88
CA THR A 373 11.68 -24.04 -15.27
C THR A 373 12.57 -25.26 -15.44
N ASN A 374 12.25 -26.09 -16.42
CA ASN A 374 13.05 -27.30 -16.79
C ASN A 374 13.26 -28.25 -15.60
N LEU A 375 12.27 -28.47 -14.76
CA LEU A 375 12.28 -29.50 -13.74
C LEU A 375 11.94 -30.87 -14.37
N LYS A 376 12.49 -31.94 -13.83
CA LYS A 376 12.23 -33.28 -14.33
C LYS A 376 11.21 -34.03 -13.48
N GLY A 377 10.08 -34.34 -14.08
CA GLY A 377 8.98 -35.09 -13.47
C GLY A 377 8.81 -36.48 -14.08
N LYS A 378 8.03 -37.31 -13.41
CA LYS A 378 7.57 -38.61 -13.92
C LYS A 378 6.07 -38.54 -14.18
N LYS A 379 5.66 -39.13 -15.30
CA LYS A 379 4.25 -39.19 -15.68
C LYS A 379 3.39 -39.70 -14.51
N ASP A 380 2.25 -39.05 -14.31
CA ASP A 380 1.24 -39.37 -13.26
C ASP A 380 1.75 -39.25 -11.81
N GLN A 381 3.00 -38.85 -11.57
CA GLN A 381 3.53 -38.65 -10.21
C GLN A 381 3.53 -37.17 -9.86
N PRO A 382 2.73 -36.72 -8.87
CA PRO A 382 2.69 -35.32 -8.49
C PRO A 382 4.05 -34.83 -7.98
N VAL A 383 4.48 -33.67 -8.46
CA VAL A 383 5.51 -32.84 -7.84
C VAL A 383 4.82 -31.84 -6.94
N THR A 384 5.23 -31.79 -5.68
CA THR A 384 4.59 -30.95 -4.64
C THR A 384 5.55 -29.91 -4.12
N PHE A 385 5.08 -28.69 -4.01
CA PHE A 385 5.78 -27.52 -3.48
C PHE A 385 4.99 -27.02 -2.25
N ARG A 386 5.60 -27.10 -1.06
CA ARG A 386 4.98 -26.64 0.19
C ARG A 386 5.79 -25.49 0.75
N PHE A 387 5.14 -24.45 1.18
CA PHE A 387 5.75 -23.18 1.52
C PHE A 387 5.75 -22.93 3.03
N ALA A 388 6.79 -22.27 3.54
CA ALA A 388 6.87 -21.81 4.92
C ALA A 388 7.78 -20.59 5.07
N GLU A 389 7.55 -19.81 6.12
CA GLU A 389 8.41 -18.67 6.45
C GLU A 389 9.71 -19.11 7.18
N LEU A 390 9.66 -20.19 7.91
CA LEU A 390 10.67 -20.65 8.85
C LEU A 390 10.93 -22.15 8.74
N LEU A 391 12.06 -22.58 9.31
CA LEU A 391 12.42 -23.98 9.48
C LEU A 391 12.42 -24.38 10.95
N ASN A 392 12.14 -25.65 11.20
CA ASN A 392 12.44 -26.31 12.47
C ASN A 392 13.96 -26.54 12.64
N PRO A 393 14.45 -26.82 13.85
CA PRO A 393 15.88 -27.10 14.06
C PRO A 393 16.43 -28.27 13.26
N ASP A 394 15.59 -29.22 12.84
CA ASP A 394 15.92 -30.35 11.98
C ASP A 394 15.88 -30.02 10.48
N SER A 395 15.77 -28.76 10.12
CA SER A 395 15.66 -28.24 8.75
C SER A 395 14.36 -28.62 8.00
N THR A 396 13.35 -29.16 8.66
CA THR A 396 12.01 -29.32 8.11
C THR A 396 11.23 -28.01 8.19
N LEU A 397 10.16 -27.89 7.37
CA LEU A 397 9.32 -26.67 7.39
C LEU A 397 8.62 -26.49 8.75
N TYR A 398 8.68 -25.28 9.30
CA TYR A 398 7.83 -24.88 10.42
C TYR A 398 6.45 -24.50 9.91
N LEU A 399 5.42 -25.25 10.33
CA LEU A 399 4.07 -25.12 9.77
C LEU A 399 3.00 -24.77 10.80
N ALA A 400 3.37 -24.62 12.09
CA ALA A 400 2.37 -24.29 13.12
C ALA A 400 1.72 -22.92 12.88
N ASN A 401 2.47 -21.95 12.34
CA ASN A 401 2.00 -20.59 12.11
C ASN A 401 1.14 -20.39 10.85
N ILE A 402 0.97 -21.43 10.02
CA ILE A 402 0.04 -21.35 8.87
C ILE A 402 -1.40 -21.76 9.23
N ARG A 403 -1.61 -22.27 10.45
CA ARG A 403 -2.92 -22.71 11.01
C ARG A 403 -3.62 -23.72 10.08
N SER A 404 -4.81 -23.39 9.56
CA SER A 404 -5.57 -24.28 8.68
C SER A 404 -5.22 -24.19 7.20
N ALA A 405 -4.43 -23.18 6.78
CA ALA A 405 -3.98 -23.04 5.40
C ALA A 405 -3.04 -24.18 5.01
N LYS A 406 -3.18 -24.72 3.78
CA LYS A 406 -2.33 -25.83 3.31
C LYS A 406 -1.05 -25.35 2.63
N VAL A 407 -1.06 -24.12 2.07
CA VAL A 407 0.06 -23.46 1.39
C VAL A 407 0.88 -24.41 0.52
N THR A 408 0.20 -25.16 -0.37
CA THR A 408 0.79 -26.27 -1.13
C THR A 408 0.34 -26.24 -2.57
N ASP A 409 1.30 -26.13 -3.50
CA ASP A 409 1.07 -26.21 -4.93
C ASP A 409 1.46 -27.59 -5.44
N ARG A 410 0.73 -28.12 -6.42
CA ARG A 410 0.96 -29.45 -6.99
C ARG A 410 0.91 -29.42 -8.51
N TYR A 411 1.88 -30.06 -9.15
CA TYR A 411 1.94 -30.27 -10.58
C TYR A 411 1.97 -31.76 -10.91
N ILE A 412 1.07 -32.20 -11.78
CA ILE A 412 1.00 -33.61 -12.24
C ILE A 412 1.50 -33.66 -13.69
N PRO A 413 2.72 -34.22 -13.94
CA PRO A 413 3.26 -34.31 -15.30
C PRO A 413 2.43 -35.25 -16.19
N SER A 414 2.24 -34.86 -17.46
CA SER A 414 1.56 -35.67 -18.47
C SER A 414 2.48 -36.72 -19.12
N VAL A 415 3.80 -36.54 -19.04
CA VAL A 415 4.85 -37.40 -19.59
C VAL A 415 6.08 -37.45 -18.67
N ASP A 416 6.90 -38.45 -18.82
CA ASP A 416 8.26 -38.45 -18.24
C ASP A 416 9.10 -37.40 -18.95
N GLY A 417 9.76 -36.49 -18.22
CA GLY A 417 10.61 -35.49 -18.83
C GLY A 417 10.59 -34.14 -18.14
N LEU A 418 11.06 -33.13 -18.87
CA LEU A 418 11.13 -31.76 -18.37
C LEU A 418 9.76 -31.07 -18.42
N PHE A 419 9.48 -30.28 -17.40
CA PHE A 419 8.32 -29.39 -17.35
C PHE A 419 8.73 -28.01 -16.87
N SER A 420 7.92 -27.02 -17.23
CA SER A 420 7.97 -25.66 -16.67
C SER A 420 6.55 -25.25 -16.30
N TRP A 421 6.40 -24.62 -15.13
CA TRP A 421 5.10 -24.23 -14.63
C TRP A 421 5.20 -23.11 -13.59
N GLU A 422 4.18 -22.29 -13.50
CA GLU A 422 3.89 -21.39 -12.38
C GLU A 422 2.38 -21.35 -12.14
N PRO A 423 1.91 -21.22 -10.90
CA PRO A 423 0.48 -21.11 -10.58
C PRO A 423 -0.10 -19.79 -11.07
N SER A 424 -1.46 -19.72 -11.17
CA SER A 424 -2.19 -18.56 -11.68
C SER A 424 -3.00 -17.82 -10.61
N PHE A 425 -3.63 -18.55 -9.68
CA PHE A 425 -4.67 -18.02 -8.79
C PHE A 425 -4.38 -18.19 -7.31
N VAL A 426 -3.11 -18.26 -6.94
CA VAL A 426 -2.66 -18.43 -5.58
C VAL A 426 -1.42 -17.59 -5.30
N TYR A 427 -1.21 -17.25 -4.03
CA TYR A 427 0.04 -16.69 -3.56
C TYR A 427 0.36 -17.20 -2.17
N HIS A 428 1.62 -17.14 -1.79
CA HIS A 428 2.13 -17.59 -0.50
C HIS A 428 3.05 -16.52 0.10
N GLY A 429 3.09 -16.44 1.43
CA GLY A 429 4.15 -15.77 2.18
C GLY A 429 5.17 -16.81 2.60
N PHE A 430 6.43 -16.70 2.16
CA PHE A 430 7.43 -17.75 2.38
C PHE A 430 8.86 -17.28 2.20
N ARG A 431 9.76 -17.97 2.88
CA ARG A 431 11.19 -17.99 2.59
C ARG A 431 11.63 -19.36 2.12
N PHE A 432 11.03 -20.43 2.63
CA PHE A 432 11.42 -21.80 2.36
C PHE A 432 10.37 -22.56 1.57
N VAL A 433 10.81 -23.45 0.68
CA VAL A 433 9.93 -24.32 -0.09
C VAL A 433 10.42 -25.76 0.00
N GLU A 434 9.59 -26.65 0.53
CA GLU A 434 9.80 -28.10 0.47
C GLU A 434 9.33 -28.64 -0.88
N ILE A 435 10.19 -29.40 -1.54
CA ILE A 435 9.93 -29.96 -2.87
C ILE A 435 10.00 -31.48 -2.80
N THR A 436 8.96 -32.14 -3.28
CA THR A 436 8.89 -33.62 -3.35
C THR A 436 8.43 -34.07 -4.73
N GLY A 437 8.71 -35.34 -5.08
CA GLY A 437 8.21 -35.98 -6.29
C GLY A 437 9.02 -35.70 -7.56
N LEU A 438 10.15 -35.00 -7.49
CA LEU A 438 11.06 -34.81 -8.62
C LEU A 438 11.76 -36.12 -9.00
N ALA A 439 12.04 -36.28 -10.29
CA ALA A 439 12.76 -37.45 -10.81
C ALA A 439 14.27 -37.36 -10.62
N GLU A 440 14.81 -36.17 -10.40
CA GLU A 440 16.22 -35.92 -10.16
C GLU A 440 16.42 -34.66 -9.35
N LYS A 441 17.62 -34.46 -8.79
CA LYS A 441 17.97 -33.27 -8.02
C LYS A 441 17.87 -32.03 -8.91
N PRO A 442 17.10 -30.99 -8.48
CA PRO A 442 16.99 -29.75 -9.23
C PRO A 442 18.21 -28.85 -8.99
N ALA A 443 18.46 -27.93 -9.93
CA ALA A 443 19.43 -26.84 -9.79
C ALA A 443 18.76 -25.54 -9.38
N LEU A 444 19.50 -24.63 -8.72
CA LEU A 444 18.95 -23.34 -8.26
C LEU A 444 18.32 -22.52 -9.40
N GLN A 445 18.95 -22.53 -10.59
CA GLN A 445 18.42 -21.80 -11.75
C GLN A 445 17.09 -22.35 -12.29
N ASN A 446 16.61 -23.48 -11.81
CA ASN A 446 15.30 -23.99 -12.15
C ASN A 446 14.16 -23.22 -11.45
N PHE A 447 14.48 -22.35 -10.50
CA PHE A 447 13.50 -21.66 -9.67
C PHE A 447 13.67 -20.15 -9.74
N THR A 448 12.55 -19.44 -9.77
CA THR A 448 12.48 -17.98 -9.68
C THR A 448 11.32 -17.61 -8.77
N GLY A 449 11.59 -16.84 -7.72
CA GLY A 449 10.54 -16.25 -6.89
C GLY A 449 9.90 -15.08 -7.63
N ARG A 450 8.58 -15.09 -7.74
CA ARG A 450 7.74 -14.06 -8.36
C ARG A 450 7.14 -13.21 -7.24
N VAL A 451 7.72 -12.02 -6.99
CA VAL A 451 7.26 -11.12 -5.93
C VAL A 451 6.11 -10.28 -6.43
N ILE A 452 4.98 -10.32 -5.72
CA ILE A 452 3.76 -9.60 -6.12
C ILE A 452 3.31 -8.60 -5.06
N TYR A 453 2.77 -7.47 -5.51
CA TYR A 453 2.04 -6.49 -4.71
C TYR A 453 1.29 -5.53 -5.64
N ASP A 454 0.40 -4.69 -5.09
CA ASP A 454 -0.28 -3.64 -5.87
C ASP A 454 0.75 -2.80 -6.60
N GLN A 455 0.53 -2.57 -7.91
CA GLN A 455 1.45 -1.81 -8.73
C GLN A 455 1.57 -0.39 -8.17
N MET A 456 2.72 -0.08 -7.60
CA MET A 456 3.05 1.24 -7.08
C MET A 456 4.55 1.48 -7.12
N GLU A 457 4.94 2.73 -7.13
CA GLU A 457 6.33 3.14 -7.13
C GLU A 457 6.91 3.10 -5.72
N THR A 458 8.19 2.76 -5.61
CA THR A 458 8.98 3.02 -4.41
C THR A 458 9.39 4.49 -4.43
N THR A 459 8.97 5.25 -3.42
CA THR A 459 9.17 6.70 -3.34
C THR A 459 10.29 7.12 -2.40
N GLY A 460 10.73 6.22 -1.51
CA GLY A 460 11.72 6.57 -0.52
C GLY A 460 12.91 5.63 -0.43
N SER A 461 14.04 6.19 -0.04
CA SER A 461 15.24 5.46 0.35
C SER A 461 15.78 6.00 1.67
N PHE A 462 16.40 5.11 2.46
CA PHE A 462 16.99 5.49 3.74
C PHE A 462 18.21 4.64 4.03
N GLU A 463 19.31 5.27 4.37
CA GLU A 463 20.59 4.63 4.68
C GLU A 463 21.33 5.41 5.76
N THR A 464 22.03 4.71 6.64
CA THR A 464 22.84 5.28 7.71
C THR A 464 24.16 4.53 7.86
N ASN A 465 25.02 5.01 8.77
CA ASN A 465 26.21 4.23 9.19
C ASN A 465 25.88 3.09 10.17
N ASN A 466 24.61 2.90 10.58
CA ASN A 466 24.19 1.85 11.50
C ASN A 466 23.50 0.69 10.77
N GLU A 467 24.11 -0.49 10.80
CA GLU A 467 23.62 -1.67 10.08
C GLU A 467 22.26 -2.17 10.59
N ILE A 468 21.95 -2.03 11.89
CA ILE A 468 20.66 -2.44 12.45
C ILE A 468 19.53 -1.59 11.88
N ILE A 469 19.71 -0.27 11.79
CA ILE A 469 18.75 0.64 11.18
C ILE A 469 18.54 0.28 9.70
N ASN A 470 19.64 0.11 8.94
CA ASN A 470 19.57 -0.22 7.51
C ASN A 470 18.82 -1.55 7.26
N ARG A 471 19.10 -2.57 8.09
CA ARG A 471 18.41 -3.86 7.99
C ARG A 471 16.97 -3.80 8.44
N THR A 472 16.65 -3.01 9.47
CA THR A 472 15.26 -2.78 9.90
C THR A 472 14.47 -2.09 8.80
N PHE A 473 15.03 -1.07 8.15
CA PHE A 473 14.42 -0.41 7.00
C PHE A 473 14.15 -1.40 5.84
N LYS A 474 15.14 -2.25 5.53
CA LYS A 474 14.97 -3.29 4.51
C LYS A 474 13.89 -4.30 4.88
N ASN A 475 13.84 -4.74 6.14
CA ASN A 475 12.81 -5.66 6.63
C ASN A 475 11.41 -5.01 6.58
N ALA A 476 11.30 -3.72 6.91
CA ALA A 476 10.07 -2.95 6.76
C ALA A 476 9.62 -2.85 5.31
N TYR A 477 10.54 -2.52 4.39
CA TYR A 477 10.27 -2.47 2.94
C TYR A 477 9.66 -3.78 2.42
N TRP A 478 10.24 -4.94 2.81
CA TRP A 478 9.73 -6.25 2.42
C TRP A 478 8.41 -6.61 3.11
N GLY A 479 8.25 -6.26 4.37
CA GLY A 479 7.02 -6.49 5.14
C GLY A 479 5.84 -5.70 4.60
N ILE A 480 6.03 -4.41 4.32
CA ILE A 480 5.00 -3.51 3.82
C ILE A 480 4.47 -3.99 2.46
N ARG A 481 5.36 -4.11 1.46
CA ARG A 481 4.94 -4.53 0.11
C ARG A 481 4.39 -5.95 0.07
N GLY A 482 4.88 -6.83 0.96
CA GLY A 482 4.37 -8.19 1.14
C GLY A 482 2.91 -8.23 1.58
N ASN A 483 2.38 -7.15 2.15
CA ASN A 483 1.03 -7.05 2.67
C ASN A 483 0.13 -6.06 1.90
N TYR A 484 0.48 -5.69 0.66
CA TYR A 484 -0.38 -4.92 -0.24
C TYR A 484 -1.04 -5.83 -1.27
N ARG A 485 -2.35 -6.05 -1.12
CA ARG A 485 -3.18 -7.02 -1.90
C ARG A 485 -4.56 -6.47 -2.24
N GLY A 486 -4.62 -5.26 -2.83
CA GLY A 486 -5.87 -4.53 -3.05
C GLY A 486 -6.49 -4.00 -1.75
N MET A 487 -5.87 -4.32 -0.64
CA MET A 487 -6.06 -3.80 0.71
C MET A 487 -4.76 -4.04 1.50
N PRO A 488 -4.46 -3.27 2.55
CA PRO A 488 -3.35 -3.58 3.45
C PRO A 488 -3.73 -4.77 4.34
N THR A 489 -3.07 -5.93 4.14
CA THR A 489 -3.29 -7.13 4.95
C THR A 489 -2.40 -7.16 6.19
N ASP A 490 -2.82 -7.89 7.21
CA ASP A 490 -2.06 -8.17 8.43
C ASP A 490 -0.85 -9.06 8.14
N CYS A 491 -1.07 -10.15 7.45
CA CYS A 491 -0.09 -11.20 7.17
C CYS A 491 -0.34 -11.87 5.82
N PRO A 492 0.67 -12.53 5.18
CA PRO A 492 0.51 -13.12 3.87
C PRO A 492 0.46 -14.66 3.86
N GLN A 493 0.81 -15.35 4.98
CA GLN A 493 1.20 -16.76 4.94
C GLN A 493 0.13 -17.74 5.40
N ARG A 494 -0.78 -17.32 6.29
CA ARG A 494 -1.76 -18.19 6.97
C ARG A 494 -3.17 -17.99 6.44
N ASP A 495 -4.15 -18.58 7.09
CA ASP A 495 -5.57 -18.51 6.75
C ASP A 495 -6.29 -17.24 7.22
N GLU A 496 -5.58 -16.17 7.48
CA GLU A 496 -6.06 -14.84 7.89
C GLU A 496 -6.03 -13.86 6.72
N ARG A 497 -4.94 -13.16 6.47
CA ARG A 497 -4.71 -12.24 5.33
C ARG A 497 -5.82 -11.20 5.21
N GLN A 498 -6.14 -10.51 6.33
CA GLN A 498 -7.26 -9.59 6.46
C GLN A 498 -6.78 -8.13 6.53
N GLY A 499 -7.69 -7.21 6.20
CA GLY A 499 -7.46 -5.77 6.35
C GLY A 499 -7.75 -5.31 7.78
N TRP A 500 -6.94 -5.73 8.75
CA TRP A 500 -7.04 -5.28 10.14
C TRP A 500 -6.76 -3.79 10.27
N LEU A 501 -7.69 -3.03 10.86
CA LEU A 501 -7.59 -1.58 10.93
C LEU A 501 -6.45 -1.13 11.86
N GLY A 502 -6.33 -1.73 13.04
CA GLY A 502 -5.34 -1.36 14.05
C GLY A 502 -3.88 -1.46 13.60
N ASP A 503 -3.61 -2.37 12.65
CA ASP A 503 -2.26 -2.62 12.13
C ASP A 503 -1.66 -1.45 11.36
N ARG A 504 -2.50 -0.56 10.83
CA ARG A 504 -2.10 0.49 9.90
C ARG A 504 -2.26 1.90 10.43
N ALA A 505 -2.99 2.14 11.49
CA ALA A 505 -3.36 3.46 11.99
C ALA A 505 -2.29 4.55 11.70
N THR A 506 -1.49 4.98 12.68
CA THR A 506 -0.43 5.98 12.45
C THR A 506 0.70 5.46 11.54
N GLY A 507 0.96 4.16 11.51
CA GLY A 507 2.02 3.55 10.68
C GLY A 507 1.89 3.84 9.18
N CYS A 508 0.67 4.13 8.69
CA CYS A 508 0.44 4.46 7.27
C CYS A 508 1.26 5.67 6.78
N PHE A 509 1.57 6.64 7.65
CA PHE A 509 2.43 7.78 7.32
C PHE A 509 3.87 7.34 7.01
N GLY A 510 4.40 6.37 7.76
CA GLY A 510 5.73 5.80 7.51
C GLY A 510 5.77 5.00 6.21
N GLU A 511 4.72 4.26 5.92
CA GLU A 511 4.60 3.49 4.67
C GLU A 511 4.54 4.41 3.44
N ALA A 512 3.89 5.58 3.55
CA ALA A 512 3.77 6.54 2.46
C ALA A 512 5.09 7.28 2.14
N PHE A 513 6.08 7.28 3.04
CA PHE A 513 7.44 7.69 2.68
C PHE A 513 8.12 6.67 1.76
N VAL A 514 7.78 5.39 1.91
CA VAL A 514 8.47 4.30 1.20
C VAL A 514 7.80 3.96 -0.14
N PHE A 515 6.47 4.05 -0.21
CA PHE A 515 5.67 3.68 -1.37
C PHE A 515 4.63 4.73 -1.72
N ASN A 516 4.37 4.93 -3.02
CA ASN A 516 3.23 5.71 -3.50
C ASN A 516 1.93 4.90 -3.31
N ASN A 517 1.44 4.87 -2.08
CA ASN A 517 0.32 4.02 -1.66
C ASN A 517 -1.04 4.76 -1.62
N ALA A 518 -1.11 5.99 -2.14
CA ALA A 518 -2.30 6.84 -2.05
C ALA A 518 -3.57 6.15 -2.56
N HIS A 519 -3.51 5.48 -3.72
CA HIS A 519 -4.65 4.79 -4.32
C HIS A 519 -5.13 3.61 -3.51
N LEU A 520 -4.20 2.80 -2.99
CA LEU A 520 -4.52 1.65 -2.14
C LEU A 520 -5.28 2.12 -0.89
N TYR A 521 -4.77 3.15 -0.23
CA TYR A 521 -5.36 3.68 1.00
C TYR A 521 -6.67 4.45 0.75
N ALA A 522 -6.78 5.22 -0.34
CA ALA A 522 -8.04 5.87 -0.70
C ALA A 522 -9.16 4.84 -0.99
N LYS A 523 -8.82 3.75 -1.68
CA LYS A 523 -9.74 2.62 -1.90
C LYS A 523 -10.10 1.93 -0.58
N TRP A 524 -9.13 1.72 0.31
CA TRP A 524 -9.37 1.08 1.60
C TRP A 524 -10.28 1.90 2.53
N LEU A 525 -10.19 3.24 2.48
CA LEU A 525 -11.17 4.10 3.18
C LEU A 525 -12.61 3.85 2.69
N GLN A 526 -12.79 3.59 1.39
CA GLN A 526 -14.09 3.21 0.86
C GLN A 526 -14.53 1.82 1.37
N ASP A 527 -13.63 0.85 1.46
CA ASP A 527 -13.94 -0.46 2.05
C ASP A 527 -14.38 -0.34 3.53
N ILE A 528 -13.77 0.58 4.28
CA ILE A 528 -14.15 0.84 5.68
C ILE A 528 -15.57 1.41 5.74
N GLU A 529 -15.91 2.39 4.89
CA GLU A 529 -17.26 2.93 4.80
C GLU A 529 -18.27 1.86 4.37
N ASP A 530 -17.96 1.07 3.32
CA ASP A 530 -18.81 -0.03 2.85
C ASP A 530 -19.02 -1.11 3.95
N SER A 531 -18.16 -1.12 4.98
CA SER A 531 -18.24 -2.01 6.14
C SER A 531 -19.01 -1.42 7.32
N GLN A 532 -19.40 -0.14 7.27
CA GLN A 532 -20.15 0.51 8.35
C GLN A 532 -21.58 -0.07 8.45
N SER A 533 -22.01 -0.37 9.67
CA SER A 533 -23.39 -0.80 9.90
C SER A 533 -24.37 0.39 9.84
N PRO A 534 -25.67 0.15 9.62
CA PRO A 534 -26.68 1.21 9.65
C PRO A 534 -26.72 2.01 10.96
N GLU A 535 -26.31 1.42 12.08
CA GLU A 535 -26.24 2.05 13.40
C GLU A 535 -24.92 2.85 13.60
N GLY A 536 -24.02 2.86 12.63
CA GLY A 536 -22.76 3.59 12.66
C GLY A 536 -21.55 2.79 13.16
N SER A 537 -21.70 1.53 13.56
CA SER A 537 -20.56 0.68 13.96
C SER A 537 -19.66 0.36 12.77
N VAL A 538 -18.35 0.27 12.99
CA VAL A 538 -17.35 -0.07 11.97
C VAL A 538 -16.72 -1.42 12.30
N SER A 539 -16.62 -2.30 11.30
CA SER A 539 -15.90 -3.56 11.46
C SER A 539 -14.40 -3.30 11.64
N VAL A 540 -13.75 -3.98 12.56
CA VAL A 540 -12.30 -3.84 12.80
C VAL A 540 -11.45 -4.48 11.71
N VAL A 541 -12.10 -5.20 10.76
CA VAL A 541 -11.52 -5.77 9.54
C VAL A 541 -12.26 -5.19 8.34
N SER A 542 -11.56 -4.66 7.35
CA SER A 542 -12.17 -4.11 6.13
C SER A 542 -11.34 -4.45 4.87
N PRO A 543 -11.98 -4.95 3.81
CA PRO A 543 -13.40 -5.34 3.70
C PRO A 543 -13.79 -6.34 4.81
N ARG A 544 -15.04 -6.32 5.26
CA ARG A 544 -15.50 -7.11 6.42
C ARG A 544 -15.65 -8.62 6.15
N TYR A 545 -14.61 -9.23 5.58
CA TYR A 545 -14.59 -10.68 5.37
C TYR A 545 -14.72 -11.45 6.69
N TRP A 546 -14.18 -10.89 7.77
CA TRP A 546 -14.54 -11.22 9.14
C TRP A 546 -15.44 -10.11 9.68
N THR A 547 -16.68 -10.47 10.02
CA THR A 547 -17.67 -9.49 10.49
C THR A 547 -17.51 -9.32 12.00
N ILE A 548 -16.65 -8.36 12.41
CA ILE A 548 -16.30 -8.12 13.81
C ILE A 548 -16.61 -6.66 14.16
N TYR A 549 -17.73 -6.45 14.87
CA TYR A 549 -18.16 -5.14 15.36
C TYR A 549 -18.00 -5.07 16.87
N ASN A 550 -16.91 -4.47 17.31
CA ASN A 550 -16.60 -4.35 18.73
C ASN A 550 -17.17 -3.09 19.37
N ASP A 551 -17.53 -2.07 18.61
CA ASP A 551 -17.85 -0.72 19.09
C ASP A 551 -16.74 -0.18 20.02
N ASP A 552 -15.48 -0.41 19.67
CA ASP A 552 -14.29 0.19 20.29
C ASP A 552 -13.66 1.24 19.36
N VAL A 553 -12.64 1.95 19.82
CA VAL A 553 -12.09 3.10 19.10
C VAL A 553 -10.72 2.82 18.49
N THR A 554 -9.91 1.99 19.13
CA THR A 554 -8.47 1.89 18.88
C THR A 554 -8.16 1.35 17.49
N TRP A 555 -8.90 0.36 17.00
CA TRP A 555 -8.72 -0.16 15.63
C TRP A 555 -9.37 0.74 14.55
N PRO A 556 -10.65 1.13 14.66
CA PRO A 556 -11.27 2.01 13.68
C PRO A 556 -10.66 3.42 13.56
N ALA A 557 -9.81 3.85 14.49
CA ALA A 557 -9.04 5.09 14.38
C ALA A 557 -8.23 5.17 13.07
N ALA A 558 -7.85 4.03 12.49
CA ALA A 558 -7.18 3.97 11.19
C ALA A 558 -7.93 4.73 10.10
N TRP A 559 -9.27 4.71 10.10
CA TRP A 559 -10.08 5.44 9.11
C TRP A 559 -9.74 6.93 9.08
N PHE A 560 -9.58 7.53 10.25
CA PHE A 560 -9.26 8.96 10.40
C PHE A 560 -7.79 9.25 10.09
N TYR A 561 -6.87 8.44 10.62
CA TYR A 561 -5.44 8.64 10.41
C TYR A 561 -5.04 8.44 8.94
N VAL A 562 -5.62 7.46 8.25
CA VAL A 562 -5.38 7.25 6.81
C VAL A 562 -5.92 8.43 5.99
N ALA A 563 -7.11 8.96 6.30
CA ALA A 563 -7.64 10.14 5.63
C ALA A 563 -6.74 11.37 5.85
N LYS A 564 -6.22 11.55 7.08
CA LYS A 564 -5.24 12.60 7.39
C LYS A 564 -3.93 12.40 6.63
N MET A 565 -3.43 11.19 6.53
CA MET A 565 -2.21 10.86 5.78
C MET A 565 -2.34 11.24 4.30
N LEU A 566 -3.45 10.88 3.65
CA LEU A 566 -3.72 11.24 2.26
C LEU A 566 -3.74 12.75 2.04
N TRP A 567 -4.34 13.49 2.98
CA TRP A 567 -4.31 14.94 2.94
C TRP A 567 -2.89 15.50 3.16
N GLN A 568 -2.20 15.06 4.21
CA GLN A 568 -0.91 15.66 4.60
C GLN A 568 0.24 15.30 3.66
N GLN A 569 0.28 14.09 3.13
CA GLN A 569 1.39 13.65 2.29
C GLN A 569 1.14 13.80 0.79
N TYR A 570 -0.13 13.75 0.36
CA TYR A 570 -0.49 13.84 -1.05
C TYR A 570 -1.33 15.06 -1.41
N GLY A 571 -1.81 15.82 -0.42
CA GLY A 571 -2.73 16.94 -0.65
C GLY A 571 -4.15 16.51 -0.99
N ASP A 572 -4.47 15.19 -0.92
CA ASP A 572 -5.78 14.68 -1.30
C ASP A 572 -6.80 14.82 -0.18
N THR A 573 -7.68 15.79 -0.32
CA THR A 573 -8.78 16.05 0.60
C THR A 573 -10.07 15.29 0.22
N ALA A 574 -10.17 14.74 -0.98
CA ALA A 574 -11.41 14.11 -1.46
C ALA A 574 -11.91 12.97 -0.55
N PRO A 575 -11.06 12.11 0.04
CA PRO A 575 -11.53 11.12 1.00
C PRO A 575 -12.16 11.72 2.24
N ILE A 576 -11.62 12.84 2.75
CA ILE A 576 -12.21 13.53 3.92
C ILE A 576 -13.60 14.06 3.58
N PHE A 577 -13.77 14.73 2.43
CA PHE A 577 -15.08 15.20 1.99
C PHE A 577 -16.09 14.05 1.84
N ARG A 578 -15.65 12.93 1.27
CA ARG A 578 -16.49 11.76 1.02
C ARG A 578 -16.97 11.11 2.31
N HIS A 579 -16.07 10.90 3.26
CA HIS A 579 -16.31 10.06 4.45
C HIS A 579 -16.66 10.85 5.71
N TYR A 580 -16.70 12.19 5.66
CA TYR A 580 -16.93 13.04 6.84
C TYR A 580 -18.20 12.66 7.61
N ALA A 581 -19.32 12.51 6.91
CA ALA A 581 -20.61 12.18 7.54
C ALA A 581 -20.60 10.79 8.20
N SER A 582 -20.00 9.82 7.55
CA SER A 582 -19.88 8.45 8.05
C SER A 582 -18.93 8.36 9.25
N MET A 583 -17.81 9.11 9.23
CA MET A 583 -16.90 9.24 10.38
C MET A 583 -17.61 9.89 11.59
N LYS A 584 -18.37 10.96 11.36
CA LYS A 584 -19.18 11.61 12.41
C LYS A 584 -20.19 10.62 13.01
N HIS A 585 -20.92 9.89 12.17
CA HIS A 585 -21.89 8.88 12.60
C HIS A 585 -21.24 7.78 13.44
N TYR A 586 -20.03 7.34 13.09
CA TYR A 586 -19.27 6.40 13.90
C TYR A 586 -18.92 6.96 15.29
N LEU A 587 -18.45 8.22 15.40
CA LEU A 587 -18.14 8.83 16.69
C LEU A 587 -19.40 9.01 17.55
N GLU A 588 -20.53 9.37 16.94
CA GLU A 588 -21.83 9.45 17.63
C GLU A 588 -22.26 8.07 18.16
N ARG A 589 -22.05 7.00 17.38
CA ARG A 589 -22.29 5.60 17.83
C ARG A 589 -21.45 5.25 19.04
N ILE A 590 -20.15 5.52 19.01
CA ILE A 590 -19.25 5.25 20.14
C ILE A 590 -19.67 6.04 21.38
N GLN A 591 -20.02 7.31 21.22
CA GLN A 591 -20.51 8.12 22.32
C GLN A 591 -21.76 7.51 22.98
N GLN A 592 -22.69 6.98 22.19
CA GLN A 592 -23.93 6.39 22.68
C GLN A 592 -23.72 5.07 23.44
N VAL A 593 -22.81 4.21 22.97
CA VAL A 593 -22.72 2.83 23.44
C VAL A 593 -21.54 2.55 24.38
N SER A 594 -20.52 3.41 24.37
CA SER A 594 -19.27 3.15 25.10
C SER A 594 -18.86 4.29 26.05
N MET A 595 -19.49 5.48 25.97
CA MET A 595 -19.12 6.61 26.84
C MET A 595 -19.94 6.61 28.15
N GLN A 596 -19.25 6.70 29.27
CA GLN A 596 -19.82 6.93 30.60
C GLN A 596 -19.01 8.03 31.29
N ASP A 597 -19.68 9.07 31.77
CA ASP A 597 -19.03 10.22 32.43
C ASP A 597 -17.84 10.81 31.65
N TYR A 598 -17.98 10.87 30.32
CA TYR A 598 -16.93 11.32 29.37
C TYR A 598 -15.70 10.43 29.30
N ILE A 599 -15.77 9.18 29.73
CA ILE A 599 -14.76 8.15 29.56
C ILE A 599 -15.29 7.09 28.60
N ILE A 600 -14.51 6.71 27.60
CA ILE A 600 -14.83 5.56 26.74
C ILE A 600 -14.43 4.30 27.48
N THR A 601 -15.43 3.49 27.82
CA THR A 601 -15.24 2.35 28.74
C THR A 601 -14.87 1.05 28.05
N LYS A 602 -15.02 0.99 26.73
CA LYS A 602 -14.85 -0.25 25.94
C LYS A 602 -13.57 -0.21 25.11
N ASP A 603 -12.81 -1.27 25.24
CA ASP A 603 -11.65 -1.60 24.40
C ASP A 603 -11.53 -3.13 24.34
N THR A 604 -11.22 -3.67 23.16
CA THR A 604 -11.22 -5.12 22.94
C THR A 604 -9.82 -5.71 22.94
N TYR A 605 -8.86 -5.02 22.34
CA TYR A 605 -7.55 -5.60 22.04
C TYR A 605 -6.45 -5.13 23.00
N GLY A 606 -6.66 -4.01 23.70
CA GLY A 606 -5.63 -3.45 24.56
C GLY A 606 -4.44 -2.88 23.76
N ASP A 607 -3.32 -2.69 24.43
CA ASP A 607 -2.05 -2.38 23.79
C ASP A 607 -1.42 -3.68 23.27
N TRP A 608 -1.94 -4.16 22.11
CA TRP A 608 -1.64 -5.48 21.54
C TRP A 608 -0.14 -5.68 21.37
N CYS A 609 0.35 -6.90 21.56
CA CYS A 609 1.78 -7.26 21.48
C CYS A 609 2.70 -6.43 22.41
N MET A 610 2.20 -5.97 23.56
CA MET A 610 3.08 -5.50 24.61
C MET A 610 4.13 -6.58 24.93
N PRO A 611 5.44 -6.29 24.89
CA PRO A 611 6.47 -7.31 25.14
C PRO A 611 6.25 -7.99 26.47
N PRO A 612 6.09 -9.33 26.50
CA PRO A 612 5.90 -10.05 27.76
C PRO A 612 7.20 -10.08 28.60
N GLU A 613 7.05 -10.20 29.91
CA GLU A 613 8.12 -10.31 30.87
C GLU A 613 8.92 -11.62 30.79
N ARG A 614 8.34 -12.64 30.14
CA ARG A 614 8.97 -13.93 29.87
C ARG A 614 8.80 -14.27 28.39
N GLN A 615 9.89 -14.64 27.73
CA GLN A 615 9.94 -14.81 26.28
C GLN A 615 9.11 -15.98 25.74
N GLU A 616 8.70 -16.92 26.59
CA GLU A 616 7.81 -18.02 26.20
C GLU A 616 6.32 -17.64 26.16
N LEU A 617 5.94 -16.46 26.65
CA LEU A 617 4.55 -16.00 26.65
C LEU A 617 4.23 -15.28 25.33
N ILE A 618 3.02 -15.45 24.79
CA ILE A 618 2.52 -14.62 23.68
C ILE A 618 2.13 -13.23 24.19
N HIS A 619 1.45 -13.18 25.33
CA HIS A 619 1.01 -11.94 25.97
C HIS A 619 1.58 -11.82 27.37
N SER A 620 1.87 -10.60 27.80
CA SER A 620 2.31 -10.33 29.16
C SER A 620 1.26 -10.82 30.17
N ALA A 621 1.69 -11.51 31.19
CA ALA A 621 0.89 -11.87 32.36
C ALA A 621 0.97 -10.79 33.47
N ASP A 622 1.95 -9.90 33.43
CA ASP A 622 2.18 -8.85 34.39
C ASP A 622 1.19 -7.68 34.25
N PRO A 623 0.30 -7.44 35.24
CA PRO A 623 -0.63 -6.31 35.20
C PRO A 623 0.02 -4.93 35.10
N SER A 624 1.26 -4.77 35.57
CA SER A 624 2.00 -3.50 35.51
C SER A 624 2.44 -3.11 34.08
N ARG A 625 2.38 -4.06 33.15
CA ARG A 625 2.67 -3.86 31.72
C ARG A 625 1.41 -3.62 30.89
N LYS A 626 0.21 -3.83 31.46
CA LYS A 626 -1.08 -3.72 30.76
C LYS A 626 -1.69 -2.35 31.01
N THR A 627 -1.83 -1.56 29.96
CA THR A 627 -2.59 -0.30 29.99
C THR A 627 -4.09 -0.62 30.01
N ALA A 628 -4.84 0.07 30.87
CA ALA A 628 -6.27 -0.15 30.97
C ALA A 628 -6.99 0.24 29.64
N GLY A 629 -7.93 -0.60 29.19
CA GLY A 629 -8.68 -0.36 27.95
C GLY A 629 -9.35 1.04 27.89
N PRO A 630 -10.04 1.50 28.95
CA PRO A 630 -10.59 2.85 28.96
C PRO A 630 -9.57 3.99 28.79
N VAL A 631 -8.32 3.80 29.23
CA VAL A 631 -7.24 4.76 29.00
C VAL A 631 -6.94 4.84 27.51
N LEU A 632 -6.76 3.69 26.86
CA LEU A 632 -6.47 3.60 25.42
C LEU A 632 -7.59 4.18 24.57
N SER A 633 -8.82 3.72 24.79
CA SER A 633 -9.97 4.15 23.99
C SER A 633 -10.31 5.62 24.20
N THR A 634 -10.16 6.15 25.44
CA THR A 634 -10.46 7.58 25.71
C THR A 634 -9.40 8.49 25.07
N THR A 635 -8.12 8.15 25.16
CA THR A 635 -7.06 8.93 24.52
C THR A 635 -7.25 8.95 23.00
N MET A 636 -7.57 7.80 22.40
CA MET A 636 -7.79 7.70 20.98
C MET A 636 -9.05 8.48 20.55
N TYR A 637 -10.17 8.32 21.24
CA TYR A 637 -11.41 9.05 20.93
C TYR A 637 -11.21 10.58 21.01
N TYR A 638 -10.48 11.05 22.02
CA TYR A 638 -10.10 12.46 22.14
C TYR A 638 -9.29 12.93 20.92
N SER A 639 -8.33 12.14 20.46
CA SER A 639 -7.55 12.43 19.26
C SER A 639 -8.44 12.51 18.01
N LEU A 640 -9.40 11.58 17.86
CA LEU A 640 -10.33 11.58 16.72
C LEU A 640 -11.25 12.80 16.71
N LEU A 641 -11.71 13.29 17.87
CA LEU A 641 -12.47 14.53 17.94
C LEU A 641 -11.67 15.73 17.43
N ASN A 642 -10.39 15.83 17.82
CA ASN A 642 -9.51 16.89 17.32
C ASN A 642 -9.28 16.78 15.80
N LEU A 643 -9.14 15.56 15.25
CA LEU A 643 -9.10 15.36 13.81
C LEU A 643 -10.40 15.79 13.13
N MET A 644 -11.55 15.51 13.72
CA MET A 644 -12.83 15.96 13.17
C MET A 644 -13.00 17.48 13.21
N VAL A 645 -12.38 18.20 14.13
CA VAL A 645 -12.29 19.67 14.07
C VAL A 645 -11.56 20.12 12.81
N GLU A 646 -10.37 19.57 12.54
CA GLU A 646 -9.60 19.84 11.32
C GLU A 646 -10.42 19.49 10.05
N PHE A 647 -11.09 18.34 10.05
CA PHE A 647 -11.91 17.88 8.92
C PHE A 647 -13.17 18.72 8.71
N ALA A 648 -13.82 19.18 9.80
CA ALA A 648 -14.97 20.07 9.74
C ALA A 648 -14.62 21.43 9.13
N GLU A 649 -13.48 21.99 9.51
CA GLU A 649 -12.98 23.25 8.93
C GLU A 649 -12.67 23.07 7.43
N LEU A 650 -12.02 21.98 7.06
CA LEU A 650 -11.64 21.65 5.66
C LEU A 650 -12.87 21.43 4.77
N THR A 651 -13.90 20.75 5.28
CA THR A 651 -15.13 20.40 4.55
C THR A 651 -16.25 21.44 4.66
N ASN A 652 -15.98 22.59 5.30
CA ASN A 652 -16.94 23.66 5.58
C ASN A 652 -18.13 23.25 6.47
N ASN A 653 -18.01 22.19 7.27
CA ASN A 653 -18.97 21.78 8.29
C ASN A 653 -18.67 22.48 9.63
N ARG A 654 -18.40 23.79 9.59
CA ARG A 654 -17.91 24.58 10.73
C ARG A 654 -18.89 24.63 11.90
N GLU A 655 -20.17 24.35 11.68
CA GLU A 655 -21.19 24.23 12.71
C GLU A 655 -20.92 23.07 13.69
N ASP A 656 -20.19 22.04 13.29
CA ASP A 656 -19.84 20.90 14.14
C ASP A 656 -18.65 21.21 15.08
N VAL A 657 -17.79 22.17 14.73
CA VAL A 657 -16.55 22.47 15.46
C VAL A 657 -16.78 22.77 16.94
N PRO A 658 -17.76 23.64 17.33
CA PRO A 658 -18.00 23.92 18.76
C PRO A 658 -18.40 22.67 19.56
N GLY A 659 -19.18 21.76 18.96
CA GLY A 659 -19.60 20.51 19.59
C GLY A 659 -18.41 19.54 19.83
N PHE A 660 -17.54 19.38 18.85
CA PHE A 660 -16.34 18.55 18.99
C PHE A 660 -15.38 19.12 20.05
N LEU A 661 -15.11 20.42 20.03
CA LEU A 661 -14.22 21.07 21.00
C LEU A 661 -14.80 21.02 22.43
N GLU A 662 -16.11 21.23 22.61
CA GLU A 662 -16.76 21.12 23.92
C GLU A 662 -16.67 19.69 24.47
N LEU A 663 -16.94 18.68 23.61
CA LEU A 663 -16.86 17.28 24.02
C LEU A 663 -15.41 16.89 24.34
N ALA A 664 -14.44 17.28 23.50
CA ALA A 664 -13.02 17.05 23.75
C ALA A 664 -12.56 17.67 25.07
N GLY A 665 -12.98 18.89 25.38
CA GLY A 665 -12.71 19.54 26.68
C GLY A 665 -13.23 18.74 27.87
N LYS A 666 -14.51 18.31 27.81
CA LYS A 666 -15.12 17.47 28.85
C LYS A 666 -14.42 16.14 29.05
N ILE A 667 -14.02 15.51 27.95
CA ILE A 667 -13.25 14.25 27.98
C ILE A 667 -11.89 14.47 28.64
N ARG A 668 -11.14 15.50 28.23
CA ARG A 668 -9.84 15.81 28.83
C ARG A 668 -9.96 16.05 30.34
N ASP A 669 -10.94 16.81 30.78
CA ASP A 669 -11.14 17.08 32.19
C ASP A 669 -11.55 15.84 32.97
N ALA A 670 -12.43 15.00 32.43
CA ALA A 670 -12.83 13.73 33.05
C ALA A 670 -11.67 12.74 33.09
N TYR A 671 -10.91 12.64 32.01
CA TYR A 671 -9.74 11.76 31.88
C TYR A 671 -8.66 12.11 32.90
N ASN A 672 -8.30 13.40 33.02
CA ASN A 672 -7.32 13.86 34.01
C ASN A 672 -7.78 13.65 35.43
N ARG A 673 -9.06 13.94 35.73
CA ARG A 673 -9.62 13.69 37.05
C ARG A 673 -9.61 12.22 37.46
N THR A 674 -9.78 11.32 36.48
CA THR A 674 -9.90 9.88 36.73
C THR A 674 -8.55 9.17 36.76
N TYR A 675 -7.63 9.52 35.85
CA TYR A 675 -6.42 8.73 35.61
C TYR A 675 -5.12 9.48 35.93
N PHE A 676 -5.12 10.81 36.01
CA PHE A 676 -3.88 11.54 36.25
C PHE A 676 -3.58 11.68 37.74
N ASN A 677 -2.39 11.25 38.14
CA ASN A 677 -1.87 11.48 39.49
C ASN A 677 -0.87 12.63 39.43
N ALA A 678 -1.26 13.78 39.95
CA ALA A 678 -0.46 15.01 39.90
C ALA A 678 0.81 14.92 40.76
N ASP A 679 0.75 14.25 41.91
CA ASP A 679 1.91 14.13 42.83
C ASP A 679 3.08 13.35 42.21
N SER A 680 2.78 12.39 41.35
CA SER A 680 3.78 11.52 40.72
C SER A 680 3.86 11.74 39.20
N ALA A 681 3.12 12.71 38.65
CA ALA A 681 3.07 13.05 37.24
C ALA A 681 2.95 11.81 36.33
N ARG A 682 1.91 10.99 36.54
CA ARG A 682 1.70 9.75 35.79
C ARG A 682 0.24 9.45 35.55
N TYR A 683 -0.04 8.66 34.55
CA TYR A 683 -1.40 8.18 34.24
C TYR A 683 -1.58 6.73 34.67
N ASP A 684 -2.77 6.45 35.24
CA ASP A 684 -3.25 5.12 35.62
C ASP A 684 -2.17 4.31 36.37
N ASN A 685 -1.86 3.11 35.92
CA ASN A 685 -0.82 2.25 36.51
C ASN A 685 0.62 2.55 36.05
N ASN A 686 0.82 3.72 35.42
CA ASN A 686 2.15 4.19 34.98
C ASN A 686 2.80 3.35 33.87
N THR A 687 2.03 2.78 32.93
CA THR A 687 2.62 2.18 31.74
C THR A 687 3.20 3.28 30.84
N VAL A 688 4.25 2.95 30.09
CA VAL A 688 4.83 3.88 29.11
C VAL A 688 3.77 4.27 28.09
N THR A 689 2.92 3.32 27.65
CA THR A 689 1.81 3.57 26.72
C THR A 689 0.82 4.59 27.26
N ALA A 690 0.34 4.44 28.52
CA ALA A 690 -0.60 5.40 29.10
C ALA A 690 -0.02 6.82 29.12
N ASN A 691 1.25 6.94 29.54
CA ASN A 691 1.93 8.21 29.64
C ASN A 691 2.24 8.84 28.28
N ILE A 692 2.77 8.08 27.32
CA ILE A 692 3.15 8.62 26.01
C ILE A 692 1.93 9.02 25.17
N LEU A 693 0.84 8.24 25.20
CA LEU A 693 -0.41 8.61 24.52
C LEU A 693 -1.01 9.88 25.13
N SER A 694 -1.05 9.98 26.46
CA SER A 694 -1.58 11.17 27.15
C SER A 694 -0.76 12.43 26.82
N LEU A 695 0.57 12.28 26.72
CA LEU A 695 1.49 13.37 26.38
C LEU A 695 1.33 13.79 24.92
N GLN A 696 1.44 12.85 24.00
CA GLN A 696 1.48 13.10 22.56
C GLN A 696 0.11 13.52 21.98
N LEU A 697 -0.99 13.03 22.54
CA LEU A 697 -2.33 13.36 22.09
C LEU A 697 -2.91 14.60 22.79
N GLY A 698 -2.14 15.29 23.64
CA GLY A 698 -2.51 16.59 24.20
C GLY A 698 -3.47 16.55 25.38
N LEU A 699 -3.56 15.43 26.09
CA LEU A 699 -4.40 15.30 27.29
C LEU A 699 -3.67 15.79 28.57
N ALA A 700 -2.36 15.67 28.59
CA ALA A 700 -1.54 16.02 29.77
C ALA A 700 -1.62 17.54 30.08
N PRO A 701 -1.80 17.93 31.38
CA PRO A 701 -1.69 19.33 31.81
C PRO A 701 -0.31 19.91 31.45
N GLU A 702 -0.29 21.14 30.96
CA GLU A 702 0.93 21.78 30.44
C GLU A 702 2.08 21.78 31.48
N GLU A 703 1.73 22.15 32.73
CA GLU A 703 2.65 22.23 33.85
C GLU A 703 3.24 20.86 34.26
N SER A 704 2.62 19.76 33.85
CA SER A 704 3.04 18.40 34.22
C SER A 704 3.80 17.68 33.12
N LYS A 705 3.83 18.22 31.89
CA LYS A 705 4.42 17.53 30.72
C LYS A 705 5.88 17.14 30.92
N ALA A 706 6.69 18.04 31.48
CA ALA A 706 8.11 17.75 31.72
C ALA A 706 8.32 16.61 32.72
N ALA A 707 7.57 16.60 33.83
CA ALA A 707 7.66 15.54 34.83
C ALA A 707 7.06 14.21 34.34
N LEU A 708 6.00 14.27 33.53
CA LEU A 708 5.44 13.10 32.85
C LEU A 708 6.44 12.49 31.87
N PHE A 709 7.13 13.32 31.10
CA PHE A 709 8.18 12.87 30.18
C PHE A 709 9.34 12.21 30.92
N GLU A 710 9.80 12.78 32.02
CA GLU A 710 10.84 12.17 32.86
C GLU A 710 10.42 10.77 33.36
N ASN A 711 9.15 10.57 33.72
CA ASN A 711 8.61 9.25 34.08
C ASN A 711 8.68 8.27 32.89
N ILE A 712 8.40 8.72 31.68
CA ILE A 712 8.49 7.90 30.47
C ILE A 712 9.94 7.46 30.26
N VAL A 713 10.89 8.41 30.33
CA VAL A 713 12.33 8.15 30.17
C VAL A 713 12.81 7.16 31.21
N GLN A 714 12.59 7.47 32.49
CA GLN A 714 13.02 6.62 33.60
C GLN A 714 12.47 5.19 33.48
N LYS A 715 11.19 5.06 33.18
CA LYS A 715 10.57 3.75 33.03
C LYS A 715 11.14 2.97 31.85
N THR A 716 11.34 3.62 30.71
CA THR A 716 11.93 3.00 29.52
C THR A 716 13.39 2.59 29.75
N GLU A 717 14.19 3.45 30.40
CA GLU A 717 15.61 3.15 30.66
C GLU A 717 15.83 2.16 31.80
N VAL A 718 15.07 2.27 32.89
CA VAL A 718 15.30 1.48 34.11
C VAL A 718 14.50 0.19 34.09
N ASP A 719 13.16 0.29 33.90
CA ASP A 719 12.29 -0.91 34.02
C ASP A 719 12.41 -1.79 32.77
N PHE A 720 12.65 -1.19 31.58
CA PHE A 720 12.79 -1.88 30.31
C PHE A 720 14.22 -1.89 29.74
N GLY A 721 15.20 -1.33 30.44
CA GLY A 721 16.62 -1.37 30.06
C GLY A 721 16.95 -0.66 28.72
N GLY A 722 16.12 0.29 28.29
CA GLY A 722 16.26 0.95 27.01
C GLY A 722 15.78 0.10 25.82
N HIS A 723 14.83 -0.77 26.05
CA HIS A 723 14.17 -1.57 25.03
C HIS A 723 12.76 -1.02 24.70
N VAL A 724 12.10 -1.63 23.71
CA VAL A 724 10.69 -1.34 23.43
C VAL A 724 9.85 -1.63 24.68
N SER A 725 9.09 -0.63 25.10
CA SER A 725 8.37 -0.60 26.38
C SER A 725 6.86 -0.44 26.22
N THR A 726 6.35 -0.65 24.99
CA THR A 726 4.95 -0.47 24.60
C THR A 726 4.49 -1.59 23.68
N GLY A 727 3.19 -1.77 23.55
CA GLY A 727 2.57 -2.55 22.48
C GLY A 727 2.29 -1.71 21.23
N VAL A 728 1.36 -2.20 20.38
CA VAL A 728 1.04 -1.61 19.07
C VAL A 728 0.56 -0.17 19.16
N LEU A 729 -0.24 0.19 20.18
CA LEU A 729 -0.76 1.54 20.30
C LEU A 729 0.31 2.54 20.79
N GLY A 730 1.11 2.13 21.78
CA GLY A 730 2.14 3.00 22.31
C GLY A 730 3.32 3.19 21.35
N ILE A 731 3.72 2.16 20.60
CA ILE A 731 4.85 2.25 19.64
C ILE A 731 4.55 3.20 18.48
N GLN A 732 3.27 3.54 18.23
CA GLN A 732 2.90 4.54 17.22
C GLN A 732 3.23 5.98 17.63
N GLN A 733 3.66 6.22 18.87
CA GLN A 733 3.97 7.54 19.40
C GLN A 733 5.31 7.58 20.14
N LEU A 734 5.96 6.45 20.36
CA LEU A 734 7.12 6.36 21.27
C LEU A 734 8.34 7.03 20.68
N MET A 735 8.74 6.72 19.44
CA MET A 735 10.02 7.15 18.86
C MET A 735 10.02 8.68 18.65
N ARG A 736 8.96 9.18 18.02
CA ARG A 736 8.78 10.62 17.83
C ARG A 736 8.57 11.35 19.15
N GLY A 737 7.79 10.77 20.06
CA GLY A 737 7.54 11.37 21.37
C GLY A 737 8.81 11.56 22.19
N LEU A 738 9.69 10.57 22.23
CA LEU A 738 11.00 10.70 22.88
C LEU A 738 11.84 11.82 22.24
N THR A 739 11.89 11.87 20.91
CA THR A 739 12.69 12.86 20.19
C THR A 739 12.14 14.29 20.36
N GLN A 740 10.83 14.48 20.20
CA GLN A 740 10.17 15.79 20.30
C GLN A 740 10.28 16.42 21.70
N HIS A 741 10.41 15.58 22.74
CA HIS A 741 10.65 16.03 24.11
C HIS A 741 12.13 16.03 24.53
N GLY A 742 13.06 15.92 23.55
CA GLY A 742 14.49 16.17 23.74
C GLY A 742 15.34 14.96 24.09
N ASN A 743 14.86 13.73 23.91
CA ASN A 743 15.65 12.50 24.18
C ASN A 743 15.76 11.60 22.93
N VAL A 744 16.37 12.14 21.88
CA VAL A 744 16.64 11.38 20.64
C VAL A 744 17.61 10.21 20.88
N ASP A 745 18.50 10.31 21.86
CA ASP A 745 19.47 9.26 22.19
C ASP A 745 18.79 8.00 22.72
N LEU A 746 17.75 8.15 23.55
CA LEU A 746 16.95 7.01 24.01
C LEU A 746 16.17 6.37 22.85
N ALA A 747 15.59 7.18 21.97
CA ALA A 747 14.93 6.67 20.76
C ALA A 747 15.92 5.89 19.89
N TYR A 748 17.12 6.43 19.66
CA TYR A 748 18.18 5.75 18.91
C TYR A 748 18.66 4.46 19.59
N LYS A 749 18.81 4.45 20.90
CA LYS A 749 19.15 3.25 21.69
C LYS A 749 18.08 2.16 21.49
N ILE A 750 16.79 2.49 21.55
CA ILE A 750 15.69 1.56 21.32
C ILE A 750 15.77 1.00 19.90
N ALA A 751 15.96 1.85 18.88
CA ALA A 751 16.01 1.47 17.48
C ALA A 751 17.20 0.57 17.11
N THR A 752 18.32 0.70 17.82
CA THR A 752 19.58 -0.02 17.55
C THR A 752 19.87 -1.18 18.49
N ASN A 753 19.01 -1.40 19.48
CA ASN A 753 19.17 -2.50 20.43
C ASN A 753 19.05 -3.86 19.70
N THR A 754 19.91 -4.82 20.06
CA THR A 754 19.95 -6.17 19.45
C THR A 754 19.46 -7.27 20.40
N THR A 755 19.11 -6.92 21.62
CA THR A 755 18.56 -7.86 22.61
C THR A 755 17.04 -7.70 22.72
N TYR A 756 16.37 -8.71 23.24
CA TYR A 756 14.91 -8.75 23.42
C TYR A 756 14.41 -7.70 24.42
N PRO A 757 13.32 -6.99 24.13
CA PRO A 757 12.57 -6.90 22.87
C PRO A 757 13.08 -5.75 21.99
N SER A 758 13.39 -6.02 20.74
CA SER A 758 13.82 -5.01 19.76
C SER A 758 13.72 -5.50 18.31
N TRP A 759 13.76 -4.58 17.33
CA TRP A 759 13.88 -4.93 15.91
C TRP A 759 15.22 -5.60 15.60
N GLY A 760 16.32 -5.16 16.27
CA GLY A 760 17.63 -5.80 16.13
C GLY A 760 17.65 -7.23 16.63
N TYR A 761 16.89 -7.57 17.68
CA TYR A 761 16.71 -8.96 18.11
C TYR A 761 16.11 -9.84 17.00
N MET A 762 15.07 -9.36 16.31
CA MET A 762 14.51 -10.09 15.18
C MET A 762 15.56 -10.32 14.08
N ILE A 763 16.39 -9.31 13.78
CA ILE A 763 17.50 -9.39 12.81
C ILE A 763 18.53 -10.42 13.22
N GLU A 764 18.98 -10.44 14.48
CA GLU A 764 19.94 -11.42 15.01
C GLU A 764 19.40 -12.85 14.94
N LYS A 765 18.06 -13.00 15.00
CA LYS A 765 17.37 -14.29 14.81
C LYS A 765 17.09 -14.63 13.34
N GLY A 766 17.61 -13.86 12.39
CA GLY A 766 17.53 -14.13 10.96
C GLY A 766 16.29 -13.57 10.25
N ALA A 767 15.55 -12.65 10.87
CA ALA A 767 14.42 -11.99 10.24
C ALA A 767 14.84 -11.21 8.98
N THR A 768 14.05 -11.35 7.91
CA THR A 768 14.17 -10.58 6.66
C THR A 768 12.91 -9.76 6.36
N THR A 769 11.98 -9.78 7.30
CA THR A 769 10.74 -9.01 7.39
C THR A 769 10.48 -8.67 8.86
N ILE A 770 9.49 -7.85 9.19
CA ILE A 770 9.10 -7.57 10.57
C ILE A 770 8.18 -8.69 11.07
N TRP A 771 8.42 -9.17 12.28
CA TRP A 771 7.61 -10.18 12.94
C TRP A 771 6.36 -9.59 13.59
N GLU A 772 5.36 -10.42 13.80
CA GLU A 772 4.15 -10.07 14.57
C GLU A 772 4.41 -10.00 16.08
N LEU A 773 5.31 -10.84 16.60
CA LEU A 773 5.66 -10.92 18.01
C LEU A 773 7.12 -10.50 18.22
N TRP A 774 7.40 -9.74 19.27
CA TRP A 774 8.77 -9.39 19.69
C TRP A 774 9.63 -10.62 19.99
N ASN A 775 9.00 -11.68 20.49
CA ASN A 775 9.59 -12.97 20.89
C ASN A 775 9.08 -14.12 19.99
N GLY A 776 8.88 -13.86 18.70
CA GLY A 776 8.29 -14.85 17.79
C GLY A 776 9.04 -16.18 17.71
N ASP A 777 10.34 -16.21 18.03
CA ASP A 777 11.16 -17.41 18.05
C ASP A 777 11.03 -18.25 19.35
N THR A 778 10.46 -17.69 20.41
CA THR A 778 10.43 -18.32 21.73
C THR A 778 9.02 -18.41 22.36
N ALA A 779 8.04 -17.65 21.84
CA ALA A 779 6.65 -17.72 22.30
C ALA A 779 6.05 -19.12 22.12
N ASP A 780 5.02 -19.47 22.90
CA ASP A 780 4.27 -20.71 22.74
C ASP A 780 2.78 -20.43 22.42
N PRO A 781 2.29 -20.76 21.21
CA PRO A 781 3.07 -21.25 20.06
C PRO A 781 4.01 -20.19 19.50
N ALA A 782 5.17 -20.64 19.03
CA ALA A 782 6.12 -19.76 18.40
C ALA A 782 5.55 -19.18 17.10
N MET A 783 5.95 -17.95 16.80
CA MET A 783 5.74 -17.25 15.55
C MET A 783 4.31 -17.28 15.00
N ASN A 784 3.51 -16.27 15.29
CA ASN A 784 2.22 -16.08 14.62
C ASN A 784 2.40 -15.73 13.14
N SER A 785 3.23 -14.72 12.84
CA SER A 785 3.67 -14.40 11.49
C SER A 785 5.09 -13.86 11.51
N ALA A 786 5.92 -14.32 10.58
CA ALA A 786 7.24 -13.74 10.37
C ALA A 786 7.21 -12.54 9.39
N ASN A 787 6.04 -12.18 8.86
CA ASN A 787 5.85 -11.07 7.95
C ASN A 787 4.60 -10.29 8.35
N HIS A 788 4.80 -9.27 9.18
CA HIS A 788 3.76 -8.40 9.71
C HIS A 788 4.28 -6.96 9.77
N VAL A 789 3.42 -5.95 9.94
CA VAL A 789 3.88 -4.55 9.92
C VAL A 789 3.50 -3.75 11.16
N MET A 790 2.58 -4.23 12.00
CA MET A 790 2.05 -3.46 13.12
C MET A 790 3.12 -3.01 14.12
N LEU A 791 4.20 -3.80 14.30
CA LEU A 791 5.31 -3.46 15.20
C LEU A 791 6.29 -2.43 14.63
N LEU A 792 6.07 -1.91 13.42
CA LEU A 792 6.80 -0.74 12.91
C LEU A 792 6.41 0.53 13.66
N GLY A 793 5.12 0.65 14.05
CA GLY A 793 4.64 1.83 14.75
C GLY A 793 4.97 3.12 14.02
N ASP A 794 5.66 4.06 14.71
CA ASP A 794 6.13 5.32 14.14
C ASP A 794 7.61 5.30 13.68
N LEU A 795 8.26 4.12 13.63
CA LEU A 795 9.69 4.02 13.37
C LEU A 795 10.11 4.61 12.02
N LEU A 796 9.37 4.29 10.93
CA LEU A 796 9.69 4.85 9.61
C LEU A 796 9.43 6.35 9.54
N ILE A 797 8.40 6.85 10.23
CA ILE A 797 8.14 8.28 10.34
C ILE A 797 9.33 8.95 11.02
N TRP A 798 9.79 8.39 12.12
CA TRP A 798 10.96 8.86 12.88
C TRP A 798 12.24 8.86 12.02
N TYR A 799 12.46 7.85 11.18
CA TYR A 799 13.60 7.81 10.26
C TYR A 799 13.60 9.01 9.30
N TYR A 800 12.47 9.29 8.66
CA TYR A 800 12.37 10.38 7.69
C TYR A 800 12.23 11.75 8.35
N GLU A 801 11.32 11.89 9.31
CA GLU A 801 11.04 13.18 9.92
C GLU A 801 12.13 13.61 10.90
N ASP A 802 12.60 12.70 11.75
CA ASP A 802 13.49 13.08 12.84
C ASP A 802 14.97 12.82 12.54
N LEU A 803 15.37 11.70 11.96
CA LEU A 803 16.78 11.45 11.63
C LEU A 803 17.21 12.16 10.35
N ALA A 804 16.42 12.06 9.28
CA ALA A 804 16.70 12.77 8.03
C ALA A 804 16.23 14.22 8.05
N GLY A 805 15.27 14.56 8.91
CA GLY A 805 14.75 15.91 9.05
C GLY A 805 13.77 16.32 7.96
N ILE A 806 13.14 15.39 7.23
CA ILE A 806 12.19 15.69 6.15
C ILE A 806 10.77 15.76 6.72
N LYS A 807 10.25 16.97 6.98
CA LYS A 807 8.92 17.19 7.57
C LYS A 807 8.08 18.15 6.71
N ASN A 808 6.76 18.02 6.76
CA ASN A 808 5.88 19.12 6.37
C ASN A 808 6.06 20.28 7.35
N HIS A 809 6.19 21.50 6.84
CA HIS A 809 6.15 22.69 7.70
C HIS A 809 4.75 22.80 8.32
N PRO A 810 4.61 23.15 9.63
CA PRO A 810 3.31 23.40 10.22
C PRO A 810 2.47 24.38 9.39
N GLY A 811 1.22 24.02 9.11
CA GLY A 811 0.32 24.79 8.24
C GLY A 811 0.55 24.60 6.72
N SER A 812 1.41 23.64 6.31
CA SER A 812 1.58 23.21 4.92
C SER A 812 1.24 21.74 4.77
N VAL A 813 0.88 21.32 3.56
CA VAL A 813 0.59 19.93 3.20
C VAL A 813 1.33 19.54 1.93
N ALA A 814 1.47 18.24 1.70
CA ALA A 814 2.06 17.67 0.50
C ALA A 814 3.50 18.14 0.23
N TYR A 815 4.19 18.59 1.28
CA TYR A 815 5.57 19.12 1.19
C TYR A 815 5.72 20.36 0.31
N LYS A 816 4.65 21.16 0.16
CA LYS A 816 4.71 22.45 -0.55
C LYS A 816 5.68 23.41 0.15
N LYS A 817 5.67 23.43 1.48
CA LYS A 817 6.71 24.04 2.32
C LYS A 817 7.23 22.99 3.29
N LEU A 818 8.54 22.76 3.26
CA LEU A 818 9.25 21.80 4.10
C LEU A 818 9.74 22.45 5.41
N LEU A 819 9.85 21.62 6.45
CA LEU A 819 10.71 21.88 7.59
C LEU A 819 11.82 20.82 7.56
N MET A 820 13.05 21.28 7.31
CA MET A 820 14.25 20.44 7.31
C MET A 820 14.94 20.56 8.68
N GLU A 821 14.69 19.58 9.56
CA GLU A 821 15.08 19.64 10.98
C GLU A 821 15.55 18.26 11.46
N PRO A 822 16.79 17.85 11.15
CA PRO A 822 17.34 16.58 11.61
C PRO A 822 17.74 16.63 13.09
N HIS A 823 17.65 15.49 13.76
CA HIS A 823 18.17 15.26 15.09
C HIS A 823 19.39 14.34 15.01
N PHE A 824 20.38 14.58 15.86
CA PHE A 824 21.71 13.96 15.80
C PHE A 824 21.99 13.12 17.05
N PRO A 825 21.48 11.87 17.16
CA PRO A 825 21.75 11.03 18.31
C PRO A 825 23.24 10.64 18.38
N GLU A 826 23.72 10.41 19.58
CA GLU A 826 25.11 9.95 19.80
C GLU A 826 25.33 8.58 19.11
N GLY A 827 26.43 8.46 18.35
CA GLY A 827 26.76 7.23 17.60
C GLY A 827 26.21 7.17 16.19
N LEU A 828 25.30 8.06 15.81
CA LEU A 828 24.86 8.22 14.43
C LEU A 828 25.65 9.32 13.75
N SER A 829 26.48 8.94 12.78
CA SER A 829 27.39 9.88 12.10
C SER A 829 27.03 10.16 10.64
N HIS A 830 26.07 9.45 10.06
CA HIS A 830 25.65 9.64 8.69
C HIS A 830 24.19 9.17 8.51
N VAL A 831 23.42 10.00 7.82
CA VAL A 831 22.07 9.67 7.31
C VAL A 831 21.95 10.16 5.88
N LYS A 832 21.44 9.31 5.02
CA LYS A 832 21.09 9.62 3.65
C LYS A 832 19.66 9.16 3.40
N ALA A 833 18.79 10.09 3.04
CA ALA A 833 17.39 9.83 2.75
C ALA A 833 16.91 10.55 1.49
N SER A 834 16.02 9.92 0.75
CA SER A 834 15.25 10.57 -0.31
C SER A 834 13.77 10.22 -0.20
N TYR A 835 12.95 11.17 -0.61
CA TYR A 835 11.50 10.98 -0.72
C TYR A 835 10.98 11.68 -1.97
N ASP A 836 10.36 10.91 -2.87
CA ASP A 836 9.73 11.44 -4.08
C ASP A 836 8.30 11.89 -3.76
N SER A 837 8.17 13.18 -3.43
CA SER A 837 6.91 13.81 -3.10
C SER A 837 6.09 14.12 -4.37
N VAL A 838 4.83 14.54 -4.20
CA VAL A 838 3.98 14.98 -5.32
C VAL A 838 4.55 16.19 -6.10
N TYR A 839 5.50 16.93 -5.52
CA TYR A 839 6.22 18.03 -6.19
C TYR A 839 7.56 17.60 -6.78
N GLY A 840 8.08 16.43 -6.44
CA GLY A 840 9.37 15.88 -6.85
C GLY A 840 10.22 15.43 -5.68
N GLU A 841 11.46 15.03 -5.99
CA GLU A 841 12.36 14.42 -5.04
C GLU A 841 12.91 15.42 -4.02
N ILE A 842 12.77 15.07 -2.74
CA ILE A 842 13.38 15.72 -1.60
C ILE A 842 14.56 14.85 -1.17
N ARG A 843 15.74 15.43 -0.97
CA ARG A 843 16.92 14.73 -0.43
C ARG A 843 17.44 15.39 0.83
N SER A 844 17.91 14.56 1.74
CA SER A 844 18.65 14.95 2.92
C SER A 844 19.79 13.97 3.13
N GLU A 845 21.04 14.46 3.03
CA GLU A 845 22.22 13.64 3.30
C GLU A 845 23.15 14.43 4.20
N TRP A 846 23.25 14.01 5.46
CA TRP A 846 24.15 14.67 6.42
C TRP A 846 25.18 13.70 6.98
N SER A 847 26.35 14.26 7.34
CA SER A 847 27.42 13.53 8.02
C SER A 847 28.09 14.39 9.09
N LYS A 848 28.57 13.71 10.14
CA LYS A 848 29.35 14.28 11.22
C LYS A 848 30.64 13.49 11.39
N THR A 849 31.79 14.20 11.43
CA THR A 849 33.11 13.58 11.67
C THR A 849 33.86 14.46 12.65
N GLY A 850 33.97 14.02 13.88
CA GLY A 850 34.43 14.87 15.01
C GLY A 850 33.50 16.08 15.14
N ASP A 851 34.06 17.30 15.13
CA ASP A 851 33.27 18.53 15.18
C ASP A 851 32.75 18.97 13.80
N SER A 852 33.21 18.37 12.72
CA SER A 852 32.81 18.75 11.35
C SER A 852 31.43 18.20 11.02
N PHE A 853 30.58 19.08 10.45
CA PHE A 853 29.23 18.79 9.95
C PHE A 853 29.14 19.17 8.48
N ASP A 854 28.58 18.29 7.67
CA ASP A 854 28.27 18.48 6.25
C ASP A 854 26.86 17.99 5.97
N TRP A 855 26.04 18.78 5.27
CA TRP A 855 24.66 18.45 4.95
C TRP A 855 24.26 18.93 3.57
N GLU A 856 23.96 17.99 2.68
CA GLU A 856 23.36 18.25 1.38
C GLU A 856 21.84 18.14 1.47
N ILE A 857 21.14 19.17 0.97
CA ILE A 857 19.67 19.25 0.90
C ILE A 857 19.25 19.50 -0.54
N SER A 858 18.30 18.72 -1.05
CA SER A 858 17.64 18.99 -2.34
C SER A 858 16.16 19.29 -2.14
N ILE A 859 15.72 20.44 -2.63
CA ILE A 859 14.36 20.96 -2.51
C ILE A 859 13.76 21.02 -3.92
N PRO A 860 12.64 20.31 -4.21
CA PRO A 860 12.06 20.28 -5.55
C PRO A 860 11.54 21.65 -6.00
N ALA A 861 11.50 21.87 -7.31
CA ALA A 861 10.95 23.09 -7.89
C ALA A 861 9.49 23.31 -7.43
N ASN A 862 9.10 24.57 -7.34
CA ASN A 862 7.78 25.01 -6.86
C ASN A 862 7.52 24.68 -5.37
N THR A 863 8.58 24.42 -4.59
CA THR A 863 8.51 24.26 -3.14
C THR A 863 9.55 25.13 -2.44
N SER A 864 9.49 25.19 -1.11
CA SER A 864 10.47 25.89 -0.28
C SER A 864 10.69 25.13 1.01
N ALA A 865 11.77 25.44 1.72
CA ALA A 865 12.09 24.86 3.01
C ALA A 865 12.50 25.89 4.06
N ILE A 866 12.13 25.64 5.30
CA ILE A 866 12.81 26.18 6.48
C ILE A 866 13.78 25.11 6.96
N VAL A 867 15.06 25.40 6.93
CA VAL A 867 16.10 24.60 7.58
C VAL A 867 16.22 25.08 9.01
N ARG A 868 16.14 24.17 9.97
CA ARG A 868 16.30 24.49 11.39
C ARG A 868 17.39 23.64 12.00
N LEU A 869 18.38 24.28 12.59
CA LEU A 869 19.52 23.64 13.25
C LEU A 869 19.71 24.22 14.66
N PRO A 870 20.27 23.46 15.59
CA PRO A 870 20.61 23.94 16.93
C PRO A 870 21.48 25.20 16.88
N ARG A 871 21.22 26.14 17.79
CA ARG A 871 21.93 27.47 17.80
C ARG A 871 23.42 27.35 18.05
N GLU A 872 23.84 26.36 18.79
CA GLU A 872 25.23 26.09 19.11
C GLU A 872 26.09 25.64 17.93
N MET A 873 25.44 25.19 16.86
CA MET A 873 26.15 24.82 15.63
C MET A 873 26.66 26.07 14.89
N HIS A 874 27.93 26.05 14.50
CA HIS A 874 28.54 27.09 13.69
C HIS A 874 28.44 26.73 12.22
N ILE A 875 27.39 27.18 11.55
CA ILE A 875 27.11 26.83 10.17
C ILE A 875 27.56 27.94 9.21
N THR A 876 28.32 27.56 8.19
CA THR A 876 28.59 28.44 7.05
C THR A 876 27.31 28.55 6.22
N THR A 877 26.71 29.73 6.17
CA THR A 877 25.51 29.98 5.39
C THR A 877 25.76 29.63 3.92
N PRO A 878 24.94 28.81 3.27
CA PRO A 878 25.09 28.53 1.86
C PRO A 878 24.95 29.83 1.06
N ALA A 879 25.84 30.03 0.09
CA ALA A 879 25.77 31.17 -0.81
C ALA A 879 25.03 30.75 -2.08
N GLY A 880 24.17 31.63 -2.60
CA GLY A 880 23.53 31.41 -3.90
C GLY A 880 22.12 31.96 -4.01
N GLU A 881 21.62 31.96 -5.23
CA GLU A 881 20.23 32.26 -5.52
C GLU A 881 19.34 31.19 -4.85
N GLY A 882 18.33 31.59 -4.11
CA GLY A 882 17.43 30.72 -3.37
C GLY A 882 17.62 30.77 -1.86
N VAL A 883 18.71 31.32 -1.31
CA VAL A 883 18.80 31.66 0.12
C VAL A 883 18.00 32.94 0.36
N ARG A 884 16.80 32.81 0.97
CA ARG A 884 15.87 33.93 1.14
C ARG A 884 16.10 34.71 2.43
N SER A 885 16.35 34.00 3.51
CA SER A 885 16.65 34.61 4.82
C SER A 885 17.48 33.70 5.70
N VAL A 886 18.21 34.30 6.63
CA VAL A 886 18.94 33.60 7.70
C VAL A 886 18.63 34.32 9.01
N ASN A 887 17.99 33.65 9.93
CA ASN A 887 17.58 34.18 11.22
C ASN A 887 18.18 33.34 12.35
N GLN A 888 18.55 33.97 13.44
CA GLN A 888 18.94 33.29 14.67
C GLN A 888 17.93 33.61 15.74
N THR A 889 17.35 32.56 16.31
CA THR A 889 16.48 32.62 17.48
C THR A 889 17.27 32.30 18.74
N ASP A 890 16.60 32.27 19.90
CA ASP A 890 17.24 31.89 21.16
C ASP A 890 17.66 30.41 21.19
N THR A 891 17.05 29.56 20.38
CA THR A 891 17.25 28.12 20.39
C THR A 891 17.74 27.54 19.05
N ALA A 892 17.61 28.25 17.94
CA ALA A 892 17.87 27.70 16.61
C ALA A 892 18.45 28.71 15.62
N ILE A 893 19.12 28.19 14.61
CA ILE A 893 19.43 28.88 13.35
C ILE A 893 18.37 28.47 12.35
N GLU A 894 17.62 29.41 11.76
CA GLU A 894 16.63 29.19 10.73
C GLU A 894 17.08 29.80 9.41
N ILE A 895 17.09 28.96 8.35
CA ILE A 895 17.46 29.38 6.99
C ILE A 895 16.28 29.08 6.10
N GLU A 896 15.73 30.11 5.45
CA GLU A 896 14.69 29.95 4.45
C GLU A 896 15.31 29.74 3.07
N LEU A 897 14.98 28.62 2.43
CA LEU A 897 15.49 28.21 1.14
C LEU A 897 14.34 28.05 0.13
N GLY A 898 14.55 28.53 -1.09
CA GLY A 898 13.76 28.15 -2.27
C GLY A 898 14.15 26.77 -2.78
N SER A 899 13.61 26.38 -3.94
CA SER A 899 14.00 25.12 -4.59
C SER A 899 15.47 25.13 -5.04
N GLY A 900 16.11 23.95 -5.06
CA GLY A 900 17.52 23.81 -5.45
C GLY A 900 18.27 22.82 -4.57
N THR A 901 19.56 22.67 -4.83
CA THR A 901 20.45 21.86 -4.00
C THR A 901 21.40 22.77 -3.23
N TYR A 902 21.52 22.53 -1.93
CA TYR A 902 22.29 23.35 -1.01
C TYR A 902 23.24 22.50 -0.18
N HIS A 903 24.44 23.05 0.08
CA HIS A 903 25.41 22.44 1.00
C HIS A 903 25.59 23.34 2.23
N LEU A 904 25.33 22.79 3.39
CA LEU A 904 25.56 23.43 4.68
C LEU A 904 26.73 22.74 5.35
N MET A 905 27.79 23.50 5.58
CA MET A 905 28.99 23.01 6.27
C MET A 905 29.17 23.78 7.57
N GLY A 906 29.72 23.12 8.59
CA GLY A 906 29.94 23.77 9.87
C GLY A 906 30.59 22.87 10.88
N ASN A 907 30.55 23.33 12.13
CA ASN A 907 31.01 22.56 13.30
C ASN A 907 29.86 22.45 14.29
N SER A 908 29.76 21.27 14.95
CA SER A 908 28.79 20.99 16.00
C SER A 908 29.23 21.44 17.35
#